data_9ec3d36018ad8a26da02fd7ad802abdc
#
_entry.id   9ec3d36018ad8a26da02fd7ad802abdc
#
_cell.length_a   1.000
_cell.length_b   1.000
_cell.length_c   1.000
_cell.angle_alpha   90.00
_cell.angle_beta   90.00
_cell.angle_gamma   90.00
#
_symmetry.space_group_name_H-M   'P 1'
#
loop_
_entity.id
_entity.type
_entity.pdbx_description
1 polymer ?
#
loop_
_entity_poly.entity_id
_entity_poly.type
_entity_poly.pdbx_seq_one_letter_code
_entity_poly.pdbx_strand_id
1 'polypeptide(L)'
;MGKNLHGLDILIKVTEEQDGQQLQIHLNDRTDRGLHLTDIPTVKQTFSFGDVSDYAGHMSPVIAASLRDKIALAVESGATVGFETQKDRDIIINACHEAIPATATWDETSKRALIHAPRTYENQTMLRKLKASPRTNDTWSIPVTTIRDFLTWNNGRPEWSRFEITDELRRMAAEPLPDPYDGTAESLRKIPVDVLKTVQANNQSYAMRKKNPASIKDKLESMGINNCYDLLMLRPARYIDRSEPQDVRDLIKGEKATIVGTIVEWRKPSSKLDVMVIEDSKGVRISASYFNARWMPDKFKVGDEIIAVGKYSPWEPPGGGRVYPQLEQPLVDSVDKAGVLPIMPEYKTPGKAALSSVVIMHCEQELINRLGDGFKGPAWTDKALRDNDITSESYGDALKTMHLPDSRTSMDEATAALAFCEMVQLLVCIESTRTGEDTANGVENHPTGELTSAYIDAFPWPLTGAQEHAVDSIRSGLEDPHEMRALLVGDVGAGKTTVMHLAALMSVESGHQAVVCAPTEILAQQLYDEFIKLWGKFPGDLKDMVRPVLHAGYKGKGAAKRRRDTVSAVGDGSVNLVFGTDSVLNLDYHDLGFVGVDEQHKFGAEQRSRLLEVRGDGRQPDMLMQTATPIPRSMAQVYYGDVEYLRLDEMPAGRQPIVTEWVKEKGETIVEDEEKGARVWGDCLDEIHKGHGVFVVCPMVEDSEKMNAASVKKTAEVLKSGVFRDVRVETVFGGQAADKQDAAILGFKNGEVDVLVASSVVEVGVSCAKATRMVILDASHFGLASLHQIRGRIGRSSLPSKCWLVAMTFNDTATRRMQAMCDTMDGWTLSKTDLRNRGTGSLFGSRQSGKSDLMFADLVSDSKWIEPARETAIGLLRGPDGVEALEDARRYFRLEDGQLTLA
;
A
#
# COMPACT_ATOMS: atom_id res chain seq x y z
N MET A 1 -16.41 -33.26 42.62
CA MET A 1 -16.88 -32.03 41.95
C MET A 1 -16.06 -31.92 40.65
N GLY A 2 -16.63 -32.36 39.55
CA GLY A 2 -15.98 -32.33 38.25
C GLY A 2 -15.70 -30.90 37.79
N LYS A 3 -14.45 -30.46 37.79
CA LYS A 3 -14.06 -29.29 37.01
C LYS A 3 -14.22 -29.64 35.53
N ASN A 4 -14.89 -28.78 34.77
CA ASN A 4 -15.03 -28.87 33.34
C ASN A 4 -13.61 -28.98 32.70
N LEU A 5 -13.27 -30.17 32.26
CA LEU A 5 -12.05 -30.48 31.49
C LEU A 5 -12.21 -30.16 30.02
N HIS A 6 -13.17 -29.33 29.66
CA HIS A 6 -13.37 -28.88 28.29
C HIS A 6 -12.23 -28.00 27.83
N GLY A 7 -11.40 -28.50 26.94
CA GLY A 7 -10.33 -27.77 26.28
C GLY A 7 -8.91 -28.22 26.62
N LEU A 8 -8.71 -29.29 27.38
CA LEU A 8 -7.39 -29.86 27.59
C LEU A 8 -7.20 -31.07 26.67
N ASP A 9 -6.12 -31.08 25.87
CA ASP A 9 -5.77 -32.18 24.98
C ASP A 9 -5.02 -33.29 25.68
N ILE A 10 -4.26 -32.94 26.72
CA ILE A 10 -3.49 -33.88 27.59
C ILE A 10 -3.81 -33.59 29.05
N LEU A 11 -4.27 -34.61 29.78
CA LEU A 11 -4.46 -34.55 31.20
C LEU A 11 -3.50 -35.53 31.88
N ILE A 12 -2.69 -35.05 32.81
CA ILE A 12 -1.74 -35.84 33.59
C ILE A 12 -2.28 -36.03 35.02
N LYS A 13 -2.33 -37.27 35.43
CA LYS A 13 -2.79 -37.67 36.75
C LYS A 13 -1.80 -38.68 37.36
N VAL A 14 -1.49 -38.48 38.62
CA VAL A 14 -0.74 -39.45 39.43
C VAL A 14 -1.73 -40.18 40.34
N THR A 15 -1.77 -41.52 40.24
CA THR A 15 -2.66 -42.36 41.04
C THR A 15 -1.83 -43.25 41.97
N GLU A 16 -2.31 -43.47 43.21
CA GLU A 16 -1.78 -44.45 44.14
C GLU A 16 -2.56 -45.75 44.03
N GLU A 17 -1.91 -46.84 43.72
CA GLU A 17 -2.46 -48.19 43.75
C GLU A 17 -1.71 -49.04 44.79
N GLN A 18 -2.26 -50.22 45.17
CA GLN A 18 -1.70 -51.04 46.24
C GLN A 18 -0.26 -51.53 46.04
N ASP A 19 0.24 -51.47 44.80
CA ASP A 19 1.58 -51.88 44.38
C ASP A 19 2.53 -50.71 44.04
N GLY A 20 2.17 -49.47 44.39
CA GLY A 20 2.96 -48.27 44.14
C GLY A 20 2.19 -47.22 43.33
N GLN A 21 2.85 -46.07 43.06
CA GLN A 21 2.25 -45.00 42.30
C GLN A 21 2.31 -45.21 40.78
N GLN A 22 1.22 -44.90 40.13
CA GLN A 22 1.12 -45.00 38.67
C GLN A 22 0.81 -43.60 38.08
N LEU A 23 1.55 -43.26 37.03
CA LEU A 23 1.30 -42.09 36.23
C LEU A 23 0.35 -42.45 35.11
N GLN A 24 -0.82 -41.85 35.12
CA GLN A 24 -1.80 -41.99 34.02
C GLN A 24 -1.83 -40.73 33.20
N ILE A 25 -1.62 -40.86 31.92
CA ILE A 25 -1.76 -39.79 30.93
C ILE A 25 -3.03 -40.05 30.14
N HIS A 26 -4.01 -39.16 30.28
CA HIS A 26 -5.25 -39.21 29.52
C HIS A 26 -5.15 -38.24 28.36
N LEU A 27 -5.32 -38.78 27.13
CA LEU A 27 -5.45 -37.96 25.92
C LEU A 27 -6.92 -37.70 25.67
N ASN A 28 -7.30 -36.44 25.50
CA ASN A 28 -8.67 -36.04 25.20
C ASN A 28 -8.87 -36.08 23.68
N ASP A 29 -9.70 -37.01 23.22
CA ASP A 29 -9.92 -37.33 21.80
C ASP A 29 -10.81 -36.29 21.07
N ARG A 30 -10.94 -35.05 21.60
CA ARG A 30 -11.75 -33.97 21.02
C ARG A 30 -10.91 -32.90 20.38
N THR A 31 -10.05 -33.26 19.45
CA THR A 31 -9.43 -32.25 18.58
C THR A 31 -10.07 -32.34 17.20
N ASP A 32 -11.01 -31.42 16.92
CA ASP A 32 -11.46 -31.07 15.57
C ASP A 32 -10.32 -30.42 14.74
N ARG A 33 -9.08 -30.47 15.23
CA ARG A 33 -7.92 -29.79 14.65
C ARG A 33 -6.97 -30.69 13.86
N GLY A 34 -7.36 -31.93 13.55
CA GLY A 34 -6.54 -32.78 12.67
C GLY A 34 -5.18 -33.20 13.22
N LEU A 35 -4.90 -33.00 14.50
CA LEU A 35 -3.74 -33.53 15.20
C LEU A 35 -3.94 -35.02 15.39
N HIS A 36 -3.40 -35.82 14.46
CA HIS A 36 -3.27 -37.24 14.68
C HIS A 36 -2.22 -37.49 15.77
N LEU A 37 -2.66 -37.57 17.04
CA LEU A 37 -1.88 -38.04 18.17
C LEU A 37 -1.53 -39.54 18.05
N THR A 38 -1.67 -40.14 16.85
CA THR A 38 -1.35 -41.53 16.56
C THR A 38 0.16 -41.83 16.69
N ASP A 39 1.01 -40.83 16.63
CA ASP A 39 2.46 -40.99 16.89
C ASP A 39 2.87 -40.88 18.35
N ILE A 40 1.99 -40.41 19.23
CA ILE A 40 2.08 -40.68 20.65
C ILE A 40 1.48 -42.08 20.83
N PRO A 41 2.26 -43.12 21.13
CA PRO A 41 1.69 -44.45 21.25
C PRO A 41 0.50 -44.35 22.20
N THR A 42 -0.64 -44.86 21.79
CA THR A 42 -1.87 -44.97 22.57
C THR A 42 -1.55 -45.62 23.88
N VAL A 43 -1.24 -44.81 24.87
CA VAL A 43 -0.62 -45.35 26.02
C VAL A 43 -1.47 -44.93 27.20
N LYS A 44 -2.15 -45.89 27.65
CA LYS A 44 -2.03 -46.24 29.05
C LYS A 44 -0.58 -46.73 29.27
N GLN A 45 0.42 -45.89 29.23
CA GLN A 45 1.72 -46.20 29.77
C GLN A 45 1.60 -46.02 31.27
N THR A 46 1.40 -47.06 31.93
CA THR A 46 1.46 -47.15 33.39
C THR A 46 2.94 -47.18 33.74
N PHE A 47 3.43 -46.11 34.36
CA PHE A 47 4.78 -46.09 34.91
C PHE A 47 4.66 -46.44 36.39
N SER A 48 5.27 -47.54 36.82
CA SER A 48 5.35 -47.91 38.25
C SER A 48 6.49 -47.12 38.90
N PHE A 49 6.20 -46.43 39.98
CA PHE A 49 7.19 -45.81 40.85
C PHE A 49 7.52 -46.82 41.97
N GLY A 50 8.81 -47.10 42.19
CA GLY A 50 9.21 -47.95 43.32
C GLY A 50 9.01 -47.23 44.67
N ASP A 51 8.61 -47.96 45.68
CA ASP A 51 8.27 -47.67 47.07
C ASP A 51 7.94 -46.23 47.53
N VAL A 52 6.83 -46.13 48.19
CA VAL A 52 6.02 -44.95 48.51
C VAL A 52 6.59 -44.01 49.60
N SER A 53 7.75 -44.32 50.18
CA SER A 53 8.23 -43.55 51.31
C SER A 53 8.95 -42.23 50.99
N ASP A 54 9.34 -42.00 49.73
CA ASP A 54 10.06 -40.80 49.31
C ASP A 54 9.47 -40.17 48.05
N TYR A 55 8.44 -39.36 48.24
CA TYR A 55 7.61 -38.78 47.22
C TYR A 55 8.29 -37.75 46.31
N ALA A 56 9.47 -37.29 46.59
CA ALA A 56 10.12 -36.22 45.91
C ALA A 56 11.24 -36.64 44.92
N GLY A 57 11.57 -37.92 44.82
CA GLY A 57 12.79 -38.28 44.11
C GLY A 57 12.79 -39.58 43.29
N HIS A 58 11.66 -40.21 43.01
CA HIS A 58 11.67 -41.61 42.54
C HIS A 58 11.15 -41.92 41.14
N MET A 59 10.81 -40.90 40.33
CA MET A 59 10.74 -41.13 38.91
C MET A 59 12.16 -41.33 38.38
N SER A 60 12.44 -42.51 37.74
CA SER A 60 13.74 -42.68 37.09
C SER A 60 14.07 -41.48 36.22
N PRO A 61 15.25 -40.84 36.33
CA PRO A 61 15.62 -39.68 35.52
C PRO A 61 15.39 -39.88 34.03
N VAL A 62 15.54 -41.09 33.52
CA VAL A 62 15.28 -41.45 32.11
C VAL A 62 13.80 -41.41 31.78
N ILE A 63 12.92 -41.86 32.71
CA ILE A 63 11.46 -41.81 32.52
C ILE A 63 10.97 -40.36 32.59
N ALA A 64 11.46 -39.59 33.52
CA ALA A 64 11.13 -38.18 33.65
C ALA A 64 11.59 -37.36 32.44
N ALA A 65 12.77 -37.65 31.89
CA ALA A 65 13.25 -37.03 30.68
C ALA A 65 12.39 -37.43 29.43
N SER A 66 12.02 -38.70 29.34
CA SER A 66 11.14 -39.17 28.25
C SER A 66 9.74 -38.52 28.31
N LEU A 67 9.19 -38.39 29.53
CA LEU A 67 7.91 -37.72 29.75
C LEU A 67 7.98 -36.22 29.37
N ARG A 68 9.04 -35.54 29.86
CA ARG A 68 9.30 -34.14 29.51
C ARG A 68 9.33 -33.93 27.99
N ASP A 69 10.10 -34.75 27.26
CA ASP A 69 10.27 -34.60 25.83
C ASP A 69 8.99 -34.93 25.06
N LYS A 70 8.17 -35.90 25.53
CA LYS A 70 6.85 -36.21 24.95
C LYS A 70 5.85 -35.08 25.14
N ILE A 71 5.80 -34.50 26.35
CA ILE A 71 4.91 -33.34 26.61
C ILE A 71 5.34 -32.14 25.76
N ALA A 72 6.68 -31.92 25.65
CA ALA A 72 7.19 -30.85 24.80
C ALA A 72 6.77 -31.01 23.35
N LEU A 73 6.91 -32.21 22.77
CA LEU A 73 6.49 -32.50 21.40
C LEU A 73 4.98 -32.30 21.21
N ALA A 74 4.16 -32.68 22.18
CA ALA A 74 2.72 -32.46 22.12
C ALA A 74 2.34 -30.98 22.15
N VAL A 75 3.03 -30.19 22.98
CA VAL A 75 2.84 -28.73 23.04
C VAL A 75 3.27 -28.05 21.72
N GLU A 76 4.41 -28.45 21.14
CA GLU A 76 4.84 -27.99 19.81
C GLU A 76 3.82 -28.32 18.70
N SER A 77 3.08 -29.41 18.89
CA SER A 77 1.97 -29.79 17.97
C SER A 77 0.65 -29.07 18.28
N GLY A 78 0.64 -28.11 19.20
CA GLY A 78 -0.52 -27.30 19.58
C GLY A 78 -1.41 -27.91 20.67
N ALA A 79 -0.99 -28.99 21.35
CA ALA A 79 -1.76 -29.60 22.42
C ALA A 79 -1.69 -28.77 23.71
N THR A 80 -2.82 -28.65 24.42
CA THR A 80 -2.90 -28.03 25.74
C THR A 80 -2.66 -29.11 26.83
N VAL A 81 -1.71 -28.86 27.72
CA VAL A 81 -1.37 -29.76 28.81
C VAL A 81 -1.97 -29.26 30.13
N GLY A 82 -2.71 -30.12 30.78
CA GLY A 82 -3.26 -29.84 32.11
C GLY A 82 -2.95 -30.91 33.13
N PHE A 83 -3.05 -30.57 34.39
CA PHE A 83 -2.87 -31.49 35.52
C PHE A 83 -4.21 -31.56 36.29
N GLU A 84 -4.56 -32.75 36.76
CA GLU A 84 -5.82 -32.95 37.50
C GLU A 84 -5.80 -32.19 38.84
N THR A 85 -4.65 -32.14 39.50
CA THR A 85 -4.44 -31.36 40.72
C THR A 85 -3.14 -30.53 40.67
N GLN A 86 -3.03 -29.51 41.50
CA GLN A 86 -1.80 -28.72 41.66
C GLN A 86 -0.66 -29.62 42.17
N LYS A 87 -0.98 -30.61 43.00
CA LYS A 87 0.01 -31.59 43.49
C LYS A 87 0.60 -32.45 42.38
N ASP A 88 -0.23 -32.91 41.44
CA ASP A 88 0.24 -33.66 40.24
C ASP A 88 1.18 -32.83 39.41
N ARG A 89 0.82 -31.55 39.22
CA ARG A 89 1.68 -30.58 38.49
C ARG A 89 3.04 -30.44 39.16
N ASP A 90 3.06 -30.22 40.46
CA ASP A 90 4.30 -29.96 41.22
C ASP A 90 5.20 -31.20 41.25
N ILE A 91 4.64 -32.41 41.39
CA ILE A 91 5.38 -33.67 41.34
C ILE A 91 6.02 -33.84 39.93
N ILE A 92 5.27 -33.68 38.88
CA ILE A 92 5.77 -33.92 37.52
C ILE A 92 6.79 -32.85 37.12
N ILE A 93 6.53 -31.58 37.44
CA ILE A 93 7.47 -30.49 37.14
C ILE A 93 8.77 -30.68 37.93
N ASN A 94 8.72 -31.02 39.20
CA ASN A 94 9.93 -31.25 39.99
C ASN A 94 10.70 -32.46 39.45
N ALA A 95 10.02 -33.56 39.13
CA ALA A 95 10.67 -34.71 38.52
C ALA A 95 11.29 -34.41 37.14
N CYS A 96 10.67 -33.54 36.37
CA CYS A 96 11.23 -33.09 35.10
C CYS A 96 12.42 -32.13 35.28
N HIS A 97 12.44 -31.30 36.31
CA HIS A 97 13.59 -30.47 36.65
C HIS A 97 14.77 -31.28 37.23
N GLU A 98 14.48 -32.29 38.00
CA GLU A 98 15.50 -33.20 38.56
C GLU A 98 15.97 -34.27 37.55
N ALA A 99 15.30 -34.41 36.41
CA ALA A 99 15.77 -35.26 35.32
C ALA A 99 17.16 -34.79 34.85
N ILE A 100 17.97 -35.76 34.37
CA ILE A 100 19.31 -35.48 33.86
C ILE A 100 19.23 -34.19 33.00
N PRO A 101 19.92 -33.10 33.39
CA PRO A 101 19.85 -31.87 32.67
C PRO A 101 20.35 -32.09 31.24
N ALA A 102 19.50 -31.79 30.28
CA ALA A 102 19.91 -31.81 28.88
C ALA A 102 20.66 -30.50 28.62
N THR A 103 21.94 -30.60 28.32
CA THR A 103 22.82 -29.45 28.11
C THR A 103 23.40 -29.47 26.70
N ALA A 104 23.65 -28.29 26.16
CA ALA A 104 24.35 -28.13 24.91
C ALA A 104 25.53 -27.18 25.09
N THR A 105 26.72 -27.66 24.76
CA THR A 105 28.00 -26.97 24.96
C THR A 105 28.78 -26.93 23.64
N TRP A 106 29.74 -26.02 23.56
CA TRP A 106 30.68 -25.97 22.44
C TRP A 106 31.98 -26.73 22.76
N ASP A 107 32.45 -27.53 21.84
CA ASP A 107 33.75 -28.21 21.92
C ASP A 107 34.73 -27.56 20.94
N GLU A 108 35.62 -26.77 21.46
CA GLU A 108 36.62 -26.02 20.71
C GLU A 108 37.59 -26.93 19.92
N THR A 109 37.87 -28.12 20.46
CA THR A 109 38.80 -29.05 19.83
C THR A 109 38.22 -29.68 18.56
N SER A 110 36.97 -30.11 18.60
CA SER A 110 36.31 -30.75 17.47
C SER A 110 35.59 -29.77 16.57
N LYS A 111 35.45 -28.49 16.99
CA LYS A 111 34.65 -27.45 16.31
C LYS A 111 33.20 -27.91 16.10
N ARG A 112 32.62 -28.54 17.09
CA ARG A 112 31.23 -29.07 17.07
C ARG A 112 30.51 -28.74 18.35
N ALA A 113 29.20 -28.63 18.29
CA ALA A 113 28.40 -28.59 19.49
C ALA A 113 28.19 -30.00 20.06
N LEU A 114 28.34 -30.14 21.38
CA LEU A 114 28.08 -31.37 22.13
C LEU A 114 26.74 -31.23 22.81
N ILE A 115 25.83 -32.14 22.48
CA ILE A 115 24.52 -32.24 23.11
C ILE A 115 24.55 -33.39 24.10
N HIS A 116 24.41 -33.07 25.38
CA HIS A 116 24.27 -34.03 26.45
C HIS A 116 22.80 -34.24 26.75
N ALA A 117 22.24 -35.37 26.39
CA ALA A 117 20.82 -35.63 26.56
C ALA A 117 20.58 -37.14 26.77
N PRO A 118 19.59 -37.53 27.60
CA PRO A 118 19.17 -38.92 27.73
C PRO A 118 18.73 -39.50 26.38
N ARG A 119 18.97 -40.80 26.20
CA ARG A 119 18.58 -41.53 24.96
C ARG A 119 17.10 -41.81 24.93
N THR A 120 16.28 -40.75 24.88
CA THR A 120 14.86 -40.88 24.59
C THR A 120 14.64 -41.07 23.10
N TYR A 121 13.49 -41.58 22.71
CA TYR A 121 13.14 -41.74 21.29
C TYR A 121 13.06 -40.38 20.59
N GLU A 122 12.48 -39.38 21.23
CA GLU A 122 12.32 -38.03 20.79
C GLU A 122 13.67 -37.35 20.55
N ASN A 123 14.57 -37.39 21.56
CA ASN A 123 15.90 -36.80 21.41
C ASN A 123 16.69 -37.51 20.31
N GLN A 124 16.63 -38.82 20.19
CA GLN A 124 17.31 -39.55 19.13
C GLN A 124 16.79 -39.20 17.76
N THR A 125 15.47 -39.01 17.62
CA THR A 125 14.83 -38.67 16.36
C THR A 125 15.26 -37.25 15.92
N MET A 126 15.19 -36.28 16.85
CA MET A 126 15.62 -34.89 16.55
C MET A 126 17.12 -34.83 16.23
N LEU A 127 17.97 -35.43 17.04
CA LEU A 127 19.41 -35.42 16.84
C LEU A 127 19.83 -36.08 15.52
N ARG A 128 19.12 -37.11 15.08
CA ARG A 128 19.30 -37.68 13.72
C ARG A 128 18.91 -36.69 12.63
N LYS A 129 17.80 -35.98 12.77
CA LYS A 129 17.42 -34.90 11.83
C LYS A 129 18.50 -33.82 11.71
N LEU A 130 19.14 -33.48 12.84
CA LEU A 130 20.26 -32.54 12.91
C LEU A 130 21.60 -33.14 12.43
N LYS A 131 21.60 -34.30 11.83
CA LYS A 131 22.85 -35.02 11.42
C LYS A 131 23.83 -35.21 12.57
N ALA A 132 23.33 -35.40 13.78
CA ALA A 132 24.16 -35.62 14.97
C ALA A 132 24.85 -36.95 14.89
N SER A 133 26.08 -36.96 15.32
CA SER A 133 26.89 -38.18 15.48
C SER A 133 26.99 -38.56 16.97
N PRO A 134 26.62 -39.79 17.39
CA PRO A 134 26.78 -40.20 18.78
C PRO A 134 28.25 -40.26 19.15
N ARG A 135 28.60 -39.74 20.32
CA ARG A 135 29.96 -39.79 20.90
C ARG A 135 30.03 -40.78 22.04
N THR A 136 29.08 -40.72 22.92
CA THR A 136 28.90 -41.66 24.05
C THR A 136 27.43 -42.07 24.14
N ASN A 137 27.09 -42.82 25.21
CA ASN A 137 25.70 -43.21 25.42
C ASN A 137 24.74 -42.03 25.55
N ASP A 138 25.18 -40.89 26.08
CA ASP A 138 24.32 -39.72 26.37
C ASP A 138 24.86 -38.43 25.75
N THR A 139 25.86 -38.52 24.87
CA THR A 139 26.48 -37.39 24.24
C THR A 139 26.43 -37.50 22.70
N TRP A 140 25.99 -36.46 22.07
CA TRP A 140 25.91 -36.33 20.61
C TRP A 140 26.70 -35.12 20.16
N SER A 141 27.27 -35.16 18.98
CA SER A 141 27.90 -33.98 18.40
C SER A 141 27.17 -33.55 17.13
N ILE A 142 26.82 -32.28 17.05
CA ILE A 142 26.20 -31.70 15.85
C ILE A 142 27.15 -30.75 15.12
N PRO A 143 27.07 -30.68 13.77
CA PRO A 143 27.87 -29.72 12.99
C PRO A 143 27.45 -28.27 13.33
N VAL A 144 28.38 -27.34 13.22
CA VAL A 144 28.10 -25.89 13.37
C VAL A 144 26.90 -25.43 12.52
N THR A 145 26.79 -25.97 11.29
CA THR A 145 25.72 -25.61 10.34
C THR A 145 24.31 -25.99 10.82
N THR A 146 24.18 -26.87 11.84
CA THR A 146 22.90 -27.33 12.38
C THR A 146 22.63 -26.83 13.79
N ILE A 147 23.56 -26.05 14.40
CA ILE A 147 23.38 -25.51 15.76
C ILE A 147 22.14 -24.63 15.83
N ARG A 148 21.91 -23.78 14.81
CA ARG A 148 20.75 -22.91 14.74
C ARG A 148 19.43 -23.69 14.72
N ASP A 149 19.33 -24.71 13.88
CA ASP A 149 18.15 -25.57 13.81
C ASP A 149 17.87 -26.22 15.17
N PHE A 150 18.93 -26.56 15.89
CA PHE A 150 18.84 -27.06 17.25
C PHE A 150 18.36 -26.00 18.23
N LEU A 151 18.87 -24.76 18.16
CA LEU A 151 18.43 -23.67 19.02
C LEU A 151 16.97 -23.27 18.75
N THR A 152 16.58 -23.19 17.49
CA THR A 152 15.19 -22.90 17.10
C THR A 152 14.24 -23.96 17.63
N TRP A 153 14.58 -25.24 17.46
CA TRP A 153 13.79 -26.32 18.02
C TRP A 153 13.75 -26.27 19.56
N ASN A 154 14.87 -25.97 20.21
CA ASN A 154 14.92 -25.85 21.66
C ASN A 154 14.07 -24.71 22.22
N ASN A 155 14.06 -23.56 21.52
CA ASN A 155 13.25 -22.41 21.94
C ASN A 155 11.74 -22.65 21.77
N GLY A 156 11.31 -23.46 20.80
CA GLY A 156 9.92 -23.89 20.64
C GLY A 156 9.41 -24.79 21.76
N ARG A 157 10.29 -25.33 22.58
CA ARG A 157 9.91 -26.23 23.69
C ARG A 157 9.39 -25.43 24.89
N PRO A 158 8.50 -26.02 25.72
CA PRO A 158 8.15 -25.44 27.02
C PRO A 158 9.40 -25.17 27.87
N GLU A 159 9.43 -24.05 28.59
CA GLU A 159 10.62 -23.58 29.33
C GLU A 159 11.26 -24.65 30.22
N TRP A 160 10.43 -25.38 30.95
CA TRP A 160 10.87 -26.47 31.84
C TRP A 160 11.41 -27.73 31.12
N SER A 161 11.28 -27.81 29.79
CA SER A 161 11.78 -28.92 28.97
C SER A 161 12.95 -28.54 28.07
N ARG A 162 13.35 -27.25 28.08
CA ARG A 162 14.45 -26.76 27.26
C ARG A 162 15.80 -27.30 27.70
N PHE A 163 16.67 -27.48 26.72
CA PHE A 163 18.08 -27.72 26.99
C PHE A 163 18.73 -26.46 27.52
N GLU A 164 19.60 -26.62 28.50
CA GLU A 164 20.46 -25.53 28.92
C GLU A 164 21.53 -25.28 27.88
N ILE A 165 21.55 -24.06 27.35
CA ILE A 165 22.44 -23.67 26.28
C ILE A 165 23.49 -22.72 26.82
N THR A 166 24.79 -23.09 26.66
CA THR A 166 25.88 -22.19 27.02
C THR A 166 25.92 -20.96 26.14
N ASP A 167 26.31 -19.81 26.70
CA ASP A 167 26.45 -18.55 25.94
C ASP A 167 27.46 -18.67 24.81
N GLU A 168 28.47 -19.53 24.99
CA GLU A 168 29.44 -19.83 23.94
C GLU A 168 28.79 -20.52 22.74
N LEU A 169 27.88 -21.48 22.96
CA LEU A 169 27.14 -22.12 21.87
C LEU A 169 26.20 -21.16 21.18
N ARG A 170 25.53 -20.25 21.91
CA ARG A 170 24.70 -19.19 21.32
C ARG A 170 25.53 -18.27 20.43
N ARG A 171 26.73 -17.88 20.90
CA ARG A 171 27.66 -17.06 20.11
C ARG A 171 28.16 -17.76 18.85
N MET A 172 28.44 -19.05 18.91
CA MET A 172 28.90 -19.86 17.78
C MET A 172 27.79 -20.10 16.73
N ALA A 173 26.54 -20.07 17.16
CA ALA A 173 25.40 -20.19 16.24
C ALA A 173 25.22 -18.95 15.31
N ALA A 174 25.59 -17.79 15.82
CA ALA A 174 25.53 -16.54 15.08
C ALA A 174 26.88 -15.84 15.16
N GLU A 175 27.70 -15.93 14.13
CA GLU A 175 28.83 -15.01 14.03
C GLU A 175 28.29 -13.57 14.07
N PRO A 176 28.74 -12.74 15.01
CA PRO A 176 28.30 -11.35 15.04
C PRO A 176 28.69 -10.63 13.75
N LEU A 177 27.98 -9.56 13.42
CA LEU A 177 28.41 -8.68 12.35
C LEU A 177 29.79 -8.10 12.68
N PRO A 178 30.64 -7.87 11.67
CA PRO A 178 31.96 -7.30 11.87
C PRO A 178 31.87 -5.86 12.39
N ASP A 179 32.92 -5.38 13.08
CA ASP A 179 33.07 -3.96 13.38
C ASP A 179 32.95 -3.11 12.09
N PRO A 180 32.24 -1.96 12.13
CA PRO A 180 31.87 -1.18 13.33
C PRO A 180 30.43 -1.37 13.82
N TYR A 181 29.82 -2.55 13.79
CA TYR A 181 28.46 -2.74 14.24
C TYR A 181 28.33 -2.56 15.79
N ASP A 182 27.55 -1.57 16.18
CA ASP A 182 27.27 -1.19 17.57
C ASP A 182 25.77 -1.28 17.95
N GLY A 183 24.96 -1.88 17.08
CA GLY A 183 23.50 -2.00 17.24
C GLY A 183 22.69 -0.88 16.60
N THR A 184 23.32 0.14 16.03
CA THR A 184 22.64 1.27 15.41
C THR A 184 22.42 1.09 13.90
N ALA A 185 21.44 1.81 13.37
CA ALA A 185 21.21 1.88 11.92
C ALA A 185 22.41 2.47 11.17
N GLU A 186 23.10 3.45 11.76
CA GLU A 186 24.27 4.08 11.16
C GLU A 186 25.45 3.12 11.02
N SER A 187 25.73 2.34 12.04
CA SER A 187 26.77 1.31 11.98
C SER A 187 26.43 0.24 10.95
N LEU A 188 25.15 -0.17 10.88
CA LEU A 188 24.68 -1.17 9.91
C LEU A 188 24.79 -0.70 8.46
N ARG A 189 24.63 0.60 8.20
CA ARG A 189 24.86 1.22 6.87
C ARG A 189 26.32 1.13 6.40
N LYS A 190 27.27 1.00 7.31
CA LYS A 190 28.71 0.88 6.99
C LYS A 190 29.10 -0.57 6.66
N ILE A 191 28.21 -1.55 6.89
CA ILE A 191 28.48 -2.96 6.65
C ILE A 191 27.91 -3.39 5.30
N PRO A 192 28.77 -3.75 4.32
CA PRO A 192 28.31 -4.17 3.00
C PRO A 192 27.61 -5.54 3.05
N VAL A 193 26.69 -5.80 2.12
CA VAL A 193 25.89 -7.06 2.09
C VAL A 193 26.74 -8.31 1.85
N ASP A 194 27.93 -8.18 1.29
CA ASP A 194 28.84 -9.31 0.99
C ASP A 194 29.54 -9.90 2.22
N VAL A 195 29.34 -9.31 3.41
CA VAL A 195 29.71 -9.97 4.68
C VAL A 195 28.84 -11.20 4.96
N LEU A 196 27.66 -11.28 4.34
CA LEU A 196 26.75 -12.42 4.52
C LEU A 196 27.28 -13.65 3.76
N LYS A 197 27.38 -14.78 4.46
CA LYS A 197 27.84 -16.05 3.88
C LYS A 197 26.90 -16.53 2.77
N THR A 198 25.60 -16.27 2.88
CA THR A 198 24.60 -16.55 1.85
C THR A 198 24.96 -15.85 0.53
N VAL A 199 25.43 -14.60 0.59
CA VAL A 199 25.89 -13.83 -0.60
C VAL A 199 27.19 -14.43 -1.14
N GLN A 200 28.15 -14.77 -0.29
CA GLN A 200 29.45 -15.32 -0.66
C GLN A 200 29.35 -16.73 -1.28
N ALA A 201 28.59 -17.64 -0.66
CA ALA A 201 28.47 -19.04 -1.09
C ALA A 201 27.86 -19.19 -2.48
N ASN A 202 26.86 -18.36 -2.77
CA ASN A 202 26.20 -18.40 -4.08
C ASN A 202 27.05 -17.79 -5.20
N ASN A 203 27.95 -16.86 -4.89
CA ASN A 203 28.90 -16.32 -5.87
C ASN A 203 29.82 -17.41 -6.44
N GLN A 204 30.27 -18.36 -5.61
CA GLN A 204 31.16 -19.46 -6.05
C GLN A 204 30.43 -20.50 -6.93
N SER A 205 29.21 -20.89 -6.59
CA SER A 205 28.45 -21.89 -7.35
C SER A 205 27.93 -21.36 -8.70
N TYR A 206 27.68 -20.07 -8.82
CA TYR A 206 27.19 -19.41 -10.03
C TYR A 206 28.31 -19.11 -11.03
N ALA A 207 29.49 -18.72 -10.55
CA ALA A 207 30.67 -18.47 -11.38
C ALA A 207 31.11 -19.71 -12.17
N MET A 208 30.88 -20.92 -11.67
CA MET A 208 31.20 -22.17 -12.36
C MET A 208 30.23 -22.51 -13.51
N ARG A 209 29.04 -21.91 -13.61
CA ARG A 209 27.99 -22.32 -14.56
C ARG A 209 27.86 -21.45 -15.81
N LYS A 210 28.37 -20.22 -15.83
CA LYS A 210 28.25 -19.30 -16.98
C LYS A 210 29.49 -18.41 -17.08
N LYS A 211 29.96 -18.17 -18.31
CA LYS A 211 30.96 -17.13 -18.61
C LYS A 211 30.45 -15.76 -18.12
N ASN A 212 30.92 -15.33 -16.97
CA ASN A 212 30.70 -14.00 -16.37
C ASN A 212 29.22 -13.66 -16.00
N PRO A 213 28.57 -14.36 -15.06
CA PRO A 213 27.28 -13.90 -14.53
C PRO A 213 27.49 -12.83 -13.45
N ALA A 214 26.60 -11.84 -13.40
CA ALA A 214 26.55 -10.89 -12.29
C ALA A 214 26.43 -11.65 -10.96
N SER A 215 27.25 -11.28 -9.98
CA SER A 215 27.23 -11.88 -8.64
C SER A 215 25.90 -11.57 -7.91
N ILE A 216 25.61 -12.26 -6.81
CA ILE A 216 24.44 -11.90 -5.97
C ILE A 216 24.60 -10.48 -5.44
N LYS A 217 25.82 -10.07 -5.07
CA LYS A 217 26.15 -8.71 -4.69
C LYS A 217 25.73 -7.71 -5.80
N ASP A 218 26.22 -7.90 -7.04
CA ASP A 218 25.89 -7.00 -8.16
C ASP A 218 24.38 -6.90 -8.40
N LYS A 219 23.64 -7.99 -8.17
CA LYS A 219 22.19 -8.02 -8.31
C LYS A 219 21.48 -7.27 -7.19
N LEU A 220 21.92 -7.41 -5.94
CA LEU A 220 21.41 -6.64 -4.81
C LEU A 220 21.70 -5.15 -5.00
N GLU A 221 22.93 -4.80 -5.40
CA GLU A 221 23.30 -3.42 -5.73
C GLU A 221 22.45 -2.83 -6.87
N SER A 222 22.12 -3.64 -7.89
CA SER A 222 21.21 -3.22 -8.97
C SER A 222 19.76 -2.96 -8.50
N MET A 223 19.42 -3.49 -7.33
CA MET A 223 18.14 -3.23 -6.65
C MET A 223 18.21 -2.03 -5.68
N GLY A 224 19.40 -1.42 -5.52
CA GLY A 224 19.66 -0.35 -4.59
C GLY A 224 20.02 -0.81 -3.16
N ILE A 225 20.34 -2.11 -3.00
CA ILE A 225 20.72 -2.72 -1.73
C ILE A 225 22.25 -2.82 -1.68
N ASN A 226 22.90 -1.87 -1.00
CA ASN A 226 24.37 -1.75 -0.98
C ASN A 226 24.97 -2.26 0.34
N ASN A 227 24.20 -2.20 1.41
CA ASN A 227 24.64 -2.51 2.77
C ASN A 227 23.56 -3.31 3.53
N CYS A 228 23.92 -3.78 4.72
CA CYS A 228 23.02 -4.57 5.54
C CYS A 228 21.81 -3.80 6.04
N TYR A 229 21.88 -2.47 6.17
CA TYR A 229 20.71 -1.65 6.51
C TYR A 229 19.70 -1.58 5.35
N ASP A 230 20.18 -1.36 4.11
CA ASP A 230 19.29 -1.36 2.93
C ASP A 230 18.57 -2.72 2.77
N LEU A 231 19.25 -3.82 3.13
CA LEU A 231 18.68 -5.16 3.13
C LEU A 231 17.59 -5.27 4.22
N LEU A 232 17.90 -4.93 5.47
CA LEU A 232 16.96 -4.99 6.60
C LEU A 232 15.70 -4.13 6.37
N MET A 233 15.83 -3.05 5.62
CA MET A 233 14.71 -2.16 5.27
C MET A 233 13.93 -2.62 4.03
N LEU A 234 14.28 -3.75 3.39
CA LEU A 234 13.61 -4.23 2.20
C LEU A 234 12.26 -4.87 2.54
N ARG A 235 11.17 -4.12 2.39
CA ARG A 235 9.82 -4.63 2.66
C ARG A 235 9.46 -5.82 1.76
N PRO A 236 8.95 -6.93 2.31
CA PRO A 236 8.31 -7.99 1.53
C PRO A 236 7.14 -7.44 0.71
N ALA A 237 7.02 -7.89 -0.54
CA ALA A 237 5.93 -7.46 -1.41
C ALA A 237 4.59 -8.10 -1.02
N ARG A 238 4.66 -9.30 -0.46
CA ARG A 238 3.53 -10.05 0.09
C ARG A 238 4.05 -11.20 0.95
N TYR A 239 3.12 -11.83 1.65
CA TYR A 239 3.39 -13.02 2.45
C TYR A 239 2.63 -14.22 1.91
N ILE A 240 3.23 -15.40 2.04
CA ILE A 240 2.61 -16.69 1.71
C ILE A 240 2.35 -17.39 3.03
N ASP A 241 1.09 -17.48 3.39
CA ASP A 241 0.65 -18.20 4.58
C ASP A 241 0.70 -19.71 4.30
N ARG A 242 1.43 -20.43 5.14
CA ARG A 242 1.63 -21.88 5.09
C ARG A 242 1.10 -22.57 6.35
N SER A 243 0.58 -21.80 7.30
CA SER A 243 0.11 -22.29 8.60
C SER A 243 -1.15 -23.16 8.48
N GLU A 244 -1.95 -22.94 7.42
CA GLU A 244 -3.19 -23.66 7.19
C GLU A 244 -3.16 -24.38 5.84
N PRO A 245 -2.62 -25.61 5.77
CA PRO A 245 -2.70 -26.43 4.56
C PRO A 245 -4.15 -26.74 4.19
N GLN A 246 -4.45 -26.60 2.91
CA GLN A 246 -5.79 -26.84 2.37
C GLN A 246 -5.94 -28.30 1.91
N ASP A 247 -7.16 -28.84 1.96
CA ASP A 247 -7.50 -30.12 1.35
C ASP A 247 -7.53 -29.97 -0.18
N VAL A 248 -6.95 -30.94 -0.89
CA VAL A 248 -6.96 -30.93 -2.37
C VAL A 248 -8.38 -30.87 -2.96
N ARG A 249 -9.40 -31.32 -2.22
CA ARG A 249 -10.80 -31.33 -2.67
C ARG A 249 -11.47 -29.96 -2.60
N ASP A 250 -10.95 -29.06 -1.75
CA ASP A 250 -11.55 -27.75 -1.46
C ASP A 250 -10.89 -26.62 -2.27
N LEU A 251 -9.93 -26.97 -3.14
CA LEU A 251 -9.17 -26.00 -3.91
C LEU A 251 -10.01 -25.28 -4.97
N ILE A 252 -9.87 -23.96 -5.05
CA ILE A 252 -10.57 -23.09 -5.99
C ILE A 252 -9.64 -22.75 -7.17
N LYS A 253 -10.12 -23.01 -8.40
CA LYS A 253 -9.37 -22.73 -9.64
C LYS A 253 -8.94 -21.27 -9.73
N GLY A 254 -7.65 -21.05 -9.94
CA GLY A 254 -7.05 -19.73 -10.08
C GLY A 254 -6.50 -19.15 -8.79
N GLU A 255 -6.84 -19.70 -7.62
CA GLU A 255 -6.34 -19.28 -6.32
C GLU A 255 -5.01 -19.95 -5.96
N LYS A 256 -4.25 -19.33 -5.05
CA LYS A 256 -3.07 -19.95 -4.44
C LYS A 256 -3.50 -20.92 -3.36
N ALA A 257 -2.88 -22.08 -3.36
CA ALA A 257 -3.13 -23.15 -2.39
C ALA A 257 -1.83 -23.60 -1.71
N THR A 258 -1.92 -23.95 -0.45
CA THR A 258 -0.88 -24.61 0.32
C THR A 258 -1.29 -26.07 0.56
N ILE A 259 -0.46 -26.99 0.11
CA ILE A 259 -0.70 -28.44 0.25
C ILE A 259 0.46 -29.07 1.00
N VAL A 260 0.14 -29.89 1.99
CA VAL A 260 1.11 -30.78 2.64
C VAL A 260 0.82 -32.20 2.18
N GLY A 261 1.86 -32.94 1.85
CA GLY A 261 1.70 -34.34 1.41
C GLY A 261 3.01 -35.00 1.04
N THR A 262 2.93 -36.30 0.75
CA THR A 262 4.08 -37.13 0.40
C THR A 262 4.26 -37.21 -1.10
N ILE A 263 5.48 -37.13 -1.58
CA ILE A 263 5.80 -37.36 -2.99
C ILE A 263 5.66 -38.84 -3.27
N VAL A 264 4.69 -39.20 -4.13
CA VAL A 264 4.43 -40.60 -4.49
C VAL A 264 5.02 -41.00 -5.85
N GLU A 265 5.24 -40.01 -6.72
CA GLU A 265 5.73 -40.30 -8.08
C GLU A 265 6.36 -39.04 -8.73
N TRP A 266 7.39 -39.27 -9.56
CA TRP A 266 7.88 -38.27 -10.52
C TRP A 266 7.60 -38.76 -11.95
N ARG A 267 6.97 -37.90 -12.75
CA ARG A 267 6.67 -38.14 -14.18
C ARG A 267 7.43 -37.16 -15.05
N LYS A 268 7.82 -37.60 -16.22
CA LYS A 268 8.51 -36.76 -17.21
C LYS A 268 7.79 -36.81 -18.57
N PRO A 269 6.67 -36.08 -18.71
CA PRO A 269 5.87 -36.09 -19.95
C PRO A 269 6.66 -35.60 -21.18
N SER A 270 7.67 -34.70 -20.98
CA SER A 270 8.54 -34.23 -22.05
C SER A 270 9.94 -33.92 -21.55
N SER A 271 10.87 -33.62 -22.45
CA SER A 271 12.24 -33.24 -22.08
C SER A 271 12.36 -31.94 -21.30
N LYS A 272 11.29 -31.13 -21.26
CA LYS A 272 11.25 -29.83 -20.62
C LYS A 272 10.25 -29.76 -19.44
N LEU A 273 9.49 -30.78 -19.20
CA LEU A 273 8.41 -30.83 -18.19
C LEU A 273 8.65 -31.99 -17.24
N ASP A 274 8.88 -31.67 -15.99
CA ASP A 274 8.90 -32.62 -14.87
C ASP A 274 7.63 -32.41 -14.03
N VAL A 275 6.97 -33.50 -13.62
CA VAL A 275 5.74 -33.47 -12.85
C VAL A 275 5.90 -34.30 -11.59
N MET A 276 5.77 -33.65 -10.45
CA MET A 276 5.73 -34.25 -9.13
C MET A 276 4.29 -34.62 -8.81
N VAL A 277 4.05 -35.81 -8.33
CA VAL A 277 2.74 -36.23 -7.82
C VAL A 277 2.82 -36.29 -6.30
N ILE A 278 1.99 -35.51 -5.65
CA ILE A 278 1.88 -35.35 -4.21
C ILE A 278 0.58 -36.03 -3.78
N GLU A 279 0.64 -36.82 -2.73
CA GLU A 279 -0.54 -37.45 -2.11
C GLU A 279 -0.73 -36.80 -0.73
N ASP A 280 -1.91 -36.22 -0.49
CA ASP A 280 -2.25 -35.62 0.80
C ASP A 280 -2.55 -36.68 1.88
N SER A 281 -2.77 -36.26 3.11
CA SER A 281 -3.08 -37.11 4.25
C SER A 281 -4.38 -37.93 4.09
N LYS A 282 -5.25 -37.56 3.14
CA LYS A 282 -6.50 -38.23 2.81
C LYS A 282 -6.39 -39.13 1.57
N GLY A 283 -5.18 -39.34 1.04
CA GLY A 283 -4.90 -40.18 -0.14
C GLY A 283 -5.33 -39.54 -1.46
N VAL A 284 -5.55 -38.23 -1.50
CA VAL A 284 -5.89 -37.50 -2.72
C VAL A 284 -4.63 -37.01 -3.40
N ARG A 285 -4.53 -37.27 -4.71
CA ARG A 285 -3.33 -36.90 -5.49
C ARG A 285 -3.51 -35.61 -6.23
N ILE A 286 -2.48 -34.74 -6.14
CA ILE A 286 -2.35 -33.51 -6.90
C ILE A 286 -1.01 -33.51 -7.62
N SER A 287 -0.98 -32.99 -8.85
CA SER A 287 0.24 -32.87 -9.65
C SER A 287 0.85 -31.48 -9.49
N ALA A 288 2.17 -31.41 -9.41
CA ALA A 288 2.94 -30.16 -9.42
C ALA A 288 3.84 -30.15 -10.66
N SER A 289 3.60 -29.25 -11.60
CA SER A 289 4.30 -29.20 -12.88
C SER A 289 5.43 -28.18 -12.87
N TYR A 290 6.61 -28.57 -13.40
CA TYR A 290 7.81 -27.74 -13.45
C TYR A 290 8.42 -27.72 -14.85
N PHE A 291 8.66 -26.55 -15.38
CA PHE A 291 9.36 -26.39 -16.67
C PHE A 291 10.86 -26.19 -16.47
N ASN A 292 11.67 -26.98 -17.19
CA ASN A 292 13.13 -26.91 -17.17
C ASN A 292 13.77 -27.10 -15.77
N ALA A 293 13.13 -27.86 -14.88
CA ALA A 293 13.54 -28.06 -13.48
C ALA A 293 14.13 -29.46 -13.21
N ARG A 294 15.01 -29.94 -14.07
CA ARG A 294 15.63 -31.29 -14.01
C ARG A 294 16.34 -31.60 -12.69
N TRP A 295 16.64 -30.58 -11.90
CA TRP A 295 17.26 -30.71 -10.57
C TRP A 295 16.26 -31.06 -9.46
N MET A 296 14.98 -30.86 -9.67
CA MET A 296 13.93 -31.09 -8.65
C MET A 296 13.85 -32.55 -8.18
N PRO A 297 13.84 -33.56 -9.08
CA PRO A 297 13.86 -34.96 -8.67
C PRO A 297 15.12 -35.39 -7.91
N ASP A 298 16.21 -34.64 -8.09
CA ASP A 298 17.45 -34.87 -7.34
C ASP A 298 17.39 -34.31 -5.93
N LYS A 299 16.64 -33.21 -5.74
CA LYS A 299 16.47 -32.54 -4.46
C LYS A 299 15.35 -33.15 -3.60
N PHE A 300 14.24 -33.52 -4.21
CA PHE A 300 13.05 -34.08 -3.55
C PHE A 300 12.79 -35.48 -4.07
N LYS A 301 12.82 -36.48 -3.18
CA LYS A 301 12.68 -37.90 -3.54
C LYS A 301 11.25 -38.39 -3.33
N VAL A 302 10.90 -39.48 -3.97
CA VAL A 302 9.69 -40.25 -3.65
C VAL A 302 9.78 -40.71 -2.20
N GLY A 303 8.72 -40.50 -1.44
CA GLY A 303 8.66 -40.73 0.01
C GLY A 303 8.94 -39.49 0.87
N ASP A 304 9.47 -38.37 0.30
CA ASP A 304 9.66 -37.14 1.06
C ASP A 304 8.30 -36.49 1.35
N GLU A 305 8.10 -36.05 2.59
CA GLU A 305 6.98 -35.22 2.98
C GLU A 305 7.29 -33.77 2.71
N ILE A 306 6.42 -33.08 1.98
CA ILE A 306 6.66 -31.73 1.49
C ILE A 306 5.46 -30.80 1.73
N ILE A 307 5.77 -29.52 1.83
CA ILE A 307 4.82 -28.43 1.73
C ILE A 307 4.98 -27.77 0.35
N ALA A 308 3.89 -27.72 -0.42
CA ALA A 308 3.87 -27.14 -1.76
C ALA A 308 2.89 -25.97 -1.81
N VAL A 309 3.35 -24.80 -2.25
CA VAL A 309 2.55 -23.58 -2.37
C VAL A 309 2.54 -23.13 -3.82
N GLY A 310 1.37 -23.12 -4.45
CA GLY A 310 1.25 -22.74 -5.85
C GLY A 310 -0.17 -22.37 -6.27
N LYS A 311 -0.29 -21.87 -7.49
CA LYS A 311 -1.59 -21.57 -8.07
C LYS A 311 -2.29 -22.87 -8.46
N TYR A 312 -3.51 -23.07 -7.98
CA TYR A 312 -4.31 -24.20 -8.40
C TYR A 312 -4.84 -24.00 -9.82
N SER A 313 -4.32 -24.77 -10.75
CA SER A 313 -4.64 -24.72 -12.17
C SER A 313 -4.90 -26.15 -12.69
N PRO A 314 -6.11 -26.70 -12.45
CA PRO A 314 -6.43 -28.07 -12.84
C PRO A 314 -6.27 -28.25 -14.36
N TRP A 315 -5.62 -29.34 -14.75
CA TRP A 315 -5.37 -29.66 -16.14
C TRP A 315 -6.53 -30.43 -16.74
N GLU A 316 -7.01 -29.93 -17.89
CA GLU A 316 -8.06 -30.58 -18.67
C GLU A 316 -7.47 -31.06 -19.99
N PRO A 317 -7.67 -32.37 -20.36
CA PRO A 317 -7.17 -32.87 -21.63
C PRO A 317 -7.80 -32.15 -22.84
N PRO A 318 -7.05 -31.88 -23.91
CA PRO A 318 -7.62 -31.41 -25.17
C PRO A 318 -8.65 -32.43 -25.72
N GLY A 319 -9.92 -32.01 -25.83
CA GLY A 319 -11.01 -32.89 -26.28
C GLY A 319 -11.98 -33.31 -25.18
N GLY A 320 -11.81 -32.82 -23.96
CA GLY A 320 -12.66 -33.13 -22.80
C GLY A 320 -12.23 -34.40 -22.08
N GLY A 321 -12.71 -34.62 -20.88
CA GLY A 321 -12.38 -35.77 -20.09
C GLY A 321 -12.26 -35.47 -18.59
N ARG A 322 -11.57 -36.32 -17.84
CA ARG A 322 -11.36 -36.16 -16.40
C ARG A 322 -10.40 -35.01 -16.14
N VAL A 323 -10.82 -34.09 -15.30
CA VAL A 323 -9.98 -32.98 -14.80
C VAL A 323 -8.98 -33.51 -13.77
N TYR A 324 -7.71 -33.13 -13.89
CA TYR A 324 -6.66 -33.57 -12.99
C TYR A 324 -6.23 -32.39 -12.11
N PRO A 325 -6.29 -32.52 -10.77
CA PRO A 325 -5.78 -31.50 -9.86
C PRO A 325 -4.31 -31.18 -10.15
N GLN A 326 -3.97 -29.89 -10.30
CA GLN A 326 -2.60 -29.46 -10.61
C GLN A 326 -2.27 -28.13 -9.97
N LEU A 327 -1.06 -28.04 -9.40
CA LEU A 327 -0.41 -26.79 -9.02
C LEU A 327 0.60 -26.40 -10.11
N GLU A 328 0.59 -25.13 -10.49
CA GLU A 328 1.50 -24.59 -11.49
C GLU A 328 2.77 -24.04 -10.83
N GLN A 329 3.92 -24.66 -11.12
CA GLN A 329 5.24 -24.30 -10.62
C GLN A 329 5.26 -23.93 -9.11
N PRO A 330 4.72 -24.80 -8.22
CA PRO A 330 4.65 -24.46 -6.81
C PRO A 330 6.04 -24.36 -6.19
N LEU A 331 6.14 -23.48 -5.18
CA LEU A 331 7.27 -23.49 -4.25
C LEU A 331 7.15 -24.73 -3.38
N VAL A 332 8.25 -25.47 -3.22
CA VAL A 332 8.27 -26.71 -2.43
C VAL A 332 9.39 -26.67 -1.43
N ASP A 333 9.05 -27.00 -0.19
CA ASP A 333 9.98 -27.25 0.89
C ASP A 333 9.69 -28.59 1.55
N SER A 334 10.70 -29.22 2.17
CA SER A 334 10.51 -30.42 2.96
C SER A 334 9.91 -30.05 4.31
N VAL A 335 8.85 -30.72 4.72
CA VAL A 335 8.23 -30.55 6.06
C VAL A 335 9.23 -30.83 7.18
N ASP A 336 10.18 -31.72 6.96
CA ASP A 336 11.22 -32.11 7.92
C ASP A 336 12.35 -31.10 8.11
N LYS A 337 12.36 -29.98 7.38
CA LYS A 337 13.36 -28.95 7.60
C LYS A 337 12.93 -28.04 8.76
N ALA A 338 13.65 -28.12 9.84
CA ALA A 338 13.66 -27.08 10.86
C ALA A 338 13.94 -25.75 10.15
N GLY A 339 13.03 -24.78 10.24
CA GLY A 339 13.13 -23.48 9.58
C GLY A 339 12.14 -23.24 8.41
N VAL A 340 11.14 -24.09 8.21
CA VAL A 340 10.00 -23.74 7.37
C VAL A 340 9.20 -22.67 8.09
N LEU A 341 9.28 -21.44 7.60
CA LEU A 341 8.50 -20.34 8.14
C LEU A 341 7.01 -20.60 7.90
N PRO A 342 6.16 -20.53 8.92
CA PRO A 342 4.73 -20.67 8.76
C PRO A 342 4.17 -19.58 7.85
N ILE A 343 4.76 -18.40 7.90
CA ILE A 343 4.47 -17.28 7.00
C ILE A 343 5.76 -16.91 6.27
N MET A 344 5.78 -17.11 4.96
CA MET A 344 6.98 -16.88 4.14
C MET A 344 6.90 -15.53 3.45
N PRO A 345 7.86 -14.62 3.66
CA PRO A 345 7.94 -13.37 2.94
C PRO A 345 8.32 -13.59 1.47
N GLU A 346 7.68 -12.88 0.57
CA GLU A 346 8.00 -12.86 -0.86
C GLU A 346 8.44 -11.45 -1.28
N TYR A 347 9.67 -11.31 -1.77
CA TYR A 347 10.26 -10.04 -2.17
C TYR A 347 10.08 -9.77 -3.66
N LYS A 348 9.77 -8.52 -4.01
CA LYS A 348 9.66 -8.10 -5.41
C LYS A 348 11.05 -7.92 -6.01
N THR A 349 11.36 -8.70 -7.03
CA THR A 349 12.62 -8.60 -7.76
C THR A 349 12.39 -8.01 -9.15
N PRO A 350 13.11 -6.95 -9.55
CA PRO A 350 13.01 -6.41 -10.90
C PRO A 350 13.47 -7.45 -11.93
N GLY A 351 12.78 -7.55 -13.05
CA GLY A 351 13.07 -8.57 -14.07
C GLY A 351 14.51 -8.57 -14.61
N LYS A 352 15.20 -7.44 -14.52
CA LYS A 352 16.62 -7.34 -14.89
C LYS A 352 17.59 -7.94 -13.86
N ALA A 353 17.23 -7.94 -12.58
CA ALA A 353 18.07 -8.46 -11.52
C ALA A 353 18.10 -10.00 -11.50
N ALA A 354 17.03 -10.67 -11.94
CA ALA A 354 16.90 -12.13 -11.97
C ALA A 354 17.32 -12.83 -10.66
N LEU A 355 17.10 -12.18 -9.50
CA LEU A 355 17.37 -12.73 -8.18
C LEU A 355 16.10 -13.39 -7.64
N SER A 356 16.23 -14.60 -7.09
CA SER A 356 15.08 -15.29 -6.49
C SER A 356 14.72 -14.65 -5.13
N SER A 357 13.42 -14.46 -4.88
CA SER A 357 12.90 -14.04 -3.57
C SER A 357 13.41 -14.92 -2.41
N VAL A 358 13.55 -16.21 -2.66
CA VAL A 358 14.08 -17.17 -1.66
C VAL A 358 15.54 -16.86 -1.29
N VAL A 359 16.36 -16.39 -2.23
CA VAL A 359 17.74 -15.99 -1.93
C VAL A 359 17.77 -14.75 -1.06
N ILE A 360 16.90 -13.77 -1.33
CA ILE A 360 16.77 -12.57 -0.50
C ILE A 360 16.31 -12.99 0.91
N MET A 361 15.30 -13.82 1.02
CA MET A 361 14.82 -14.36 2.30
C MET A 361 15.95 -15.02 3.12
N HIS A 362 16.80 -15.81 2.49
CA HIS A 362 17.95 -16.43 3.20
C HIS A 362 18.99 -15.39 3.62
N CYS A 363 19.18 -14.31 2.83
CA CYS A 363 20.08 -13.22 3.23
C CYS A 363 19.49 -12.48 4.45
N GLU A 364 18.18 -12.22 4.46
CA GLU A 364 17.49 -11.62 5.59
C GLU A 364 17.56 -12.50 6.84
N GLN A 365 17.29 -13.80 6.71
CA GLN A 365 17.42 -14.75 7.80
C GLN A 365 18.83 -14.75 8.40
N GLU A 366 19.85 -14.76 7.55
CA GLU A 366 21.24 -14.69 8.03
C GLU A 366 21.51 -13.36 8.71
N LEU A 367 21.08 -12.24 8.13
CA LEU A 367 21.28 -10.91 8.70
C LEU A 367 20.62 -10.80 10.08
N ILE A 368 19.33 -11.12 10.18
CA ILE A 368 18.55 -11.04 11.42
C ILE A 368 19.17 -11.88 12.53
N ASN A 369 19.61 -13.08 12.19
CA ASN A 369 20.28 -13.94 13.16
C ASN A 369 21.63 -13.39 13.63
N ARG A 370 22.34 -12.62 12.78
CA ARG A 370 23.61 -11.97 13.15
C ARG A 370 23.42 -10.65 13.89
N LEU A 371 22.26 -10.01 13.72
CA LEU A 371 21.86 -8.85 14.53
C LEU A 371 21.56 -9.26 15.99
N GLY A 372 21.03 -10.47 16.19
CA GLY A 372 20.59 -10.92 17.51
C GLY A 372 19.57 -9.96 18.13
N ASP A 373 19.64 -9.76 19.44
CA ASP A 373 18.78 -8.79 20.16
C ASP A 373 19.40 -7.36 20.18
N GLY A 374 20.49 -7.16 19.42
CA GLY A 374 21.30 -5.97 19.50
C GLY A 374 20.87 -4.79 18.62
N PHE A 375 19.95 -4.98 17.65
CA PHE A 375 19.54 -3.88 16.77
C PHE A 375 18.54 -2.95 17.47
N LYS A 376 18.90 -1.67 17.52
CA LYS A 376 18.07 -0.61 18.10
C LYS A 376 17.65 0.35 16.99
N GLY A 377 16.37 0.66 16.94
CA GLY A 377 15.86 1.76 16.14
C GLY A 377 16.31 3.12 16.68
N PRO A 378 15.91 4.22 16.03
CA PRO A 378 16.06 5.57 16.57
C PRO A 378 15.53 5.65 18.02
N ALA A 379 16.20 6.42 18.88
CA ALA A 379 15.92 6.42 20.32
C ALA A 379 14.46 6.73 20.69
N TRP A 380 13.80 7.54 19.88
CA TRP A 380 12.40 7.97 20.08
C TRP A 380 11.36 6.89 19.72
N THR A 381 11.69 5.89 18.86
CA THR A 381 10.70 4.97 18.26
C THR A 381 9.99 4.09 19.29
N ASP A 382 10.75 3.44 20.17
CA ASP A 382 10.16 2.52 21.16
C ASP A 382 9.26 3.24 22.18
N LYS A 383 9.57 4.49 22.50
CA LYS A 383 8.72 5.33 23.33
C LYS A 383 7.45 5.70 22.60
N ALA A 384 7.57 6.15 21.35
CA ALA A 384 6.43 6.55 20.52
C ALA A 384 5.44 5.40 20.30
N LEU A 385 5.93 4.18 20.09
CA LEU A 385 5.10 2.97 19.94
C LEU A 385 4.30 2.67 21.21
N ARG A 386 4.91 2.76 22.38
CA ARG A 386 4.23 2.53 23.66
C ARG A 386 3.24 3.63 24.03
N ASP A 387 3.64 4.90 23.86
CA ASP A 387 2.82 6.06 24.23
C ASP A 387 1.52 6.15 23.41
N ASN A 388 1.50 5.54 22.22
CA ASN A 388 0.36 5.47 21.33
C ASN A 388 -0.35 4.10 21.27
N ASP A 389 -0.02 3.18 22.17
CA ASP A 389 -0.62 1.83 22.25
C ASP A 389 -0.56 1.05 20.92
N ILE A 390 0.52 1.23 20.14
CA ILE A 390 0.67 0.54 18.84
C ILE A 390 1.10 -0.91 19.06
N THR A 391 2.18 -1.11 19.82
CA THR A 391 2.70 -2.42 20.22
C THR A 391 3.62 -2.28 21.42
N SER A 392 3.80 -3.38 22.16
CA SER A 392 4.82 -3.49 23.22
C SER A 392 6.21 -3.90 22.68
N GLU A 393 6.30 -4.36 21.43
CA GLU A 393 7.55 -4.73 20.78
C GLU A 393 8.39 -3.50 20.43
N SER A 394 9.71 -3.69 20.38
CA SER A 394 10.62 -2.64 19.93
C SER A 394 10.56 -2.46 18.41
N TYR A 395 10.97 -1.27 17.91
CA TYR A 395 11.14 -1.03 16.48
C TYR A 395 12.07 -2.06 15.82
N GLY A 396 13.16 -2.43 16.51
CA GLY A 396 14.09 -3.45 16.01
C GLY A 396 13.46 -4.83 15.91
N ASP A 397 12.62 -5.22 16.85
CA ASP A 397 11.90 -6.49 16.80
C ASP A 397 10.80 -6.48 15.73
N ALA A 398 10.10 -5.38 15.56
CA ALA A 398 9.14 -5.23 14.46
C ALA A 398 9.79 -5.42 13.08
N LEU A 399 11.01 -4.87 12.86
CA LEU A 399 11.76 -5.11 11.62
C LEU A 399 12.13 -6.59 11.44
N LYS A 400 12.56 -7.27 12.51
CA LYS A 400 12.86 -8.72 12.46
C LYS A 400 11.60 -9.54 12.17
N THR A 401 10.50 -9.23 12.86
CA THR A 401 9.21 -9.91 12.70
C THR A 401 8.64 -9.72 11.28
N MET A 402 8.82 -8.56 10.67
CA MET A 402 8.44 -8.33 9.28
C MET A 402 9.09 -9.33 8.32
N HIS A 403 10.33 -9.71 8.55
CA HIS A 403 11.05 -10.67 7.68
C HIS A 403 10.85 -12.13 8.09
N LEU A 404 10.65 -12.38 9.38
CA LEU A 404 10.54 -13.72 9.97
C LEU A 404 9.31 -13.81 10.87
N PRO A 405 8.10 -13.58 10.35
CA PRO A 405 6.89 -13.65 11.15
C PRO A 405 6.61 -15.10 11.59
N ASP A 406 6.23 -15.26 12.82
CA ASP A 406 5.81 -16.54 13.40
C ASP A 406 4.29 -16.73 13.30
N SER A 407 3.53 -15.64 13.19
CA SER A 407 2.08 -15.64 13.06
C SER A 407 1.60 -14.47 12.20
N ARG A 408 0.34 -14.53 11.76
CA ARG A 408 -0.28 -13.42 11.04
C ARG A 408 -0.48 -12.21 11.95
N THR A 409 -0.80 -12.45 13.21
CA THR A 409 -1.00 -11.38 14.20
C THR A 409 0.30 -10.61 14.43
N SER A 410 1.42 -11.32 14.68
CA SER A 410 2.72 -10.66 14.90
C SER A 410 3.18 -9.88 13.65
N MET A 411 2.93 -10.42 12.46
CA MET A 411 3.19 -9.73 11.19
C MET A 411 2.39 -8.43 11.06
N ASP A 412 1.09 -8.47 11.38
CA ASP A 412 0.21 -7.30 11.29
C ASP A 412 0.62 -6.23 12.32
N GLU A 413 0.98 -6.63 13.54
CA GLU A 413 1.49 -5.75 14.60
C GLU A 413 2.83 -5.12 14.21
N ALA A 414 3.76 -5.89 13.70
CA ALA A 414 5.04 -5.38 13.22
C ALA A 414 4.87 -4.39 12.06
N THR A 415 3.97 -4.69 11.13
CA THR A 415 3.66 -3.79 10.00
C THR A 415 3.06 -2.47 10.52
N ALA A 416 2.15 -2.52 11.48
CA ALA A 416 1.54 -1.33 12.08
C ALA A 416 2.59 -0.46 12.81
N ALA A 417 3.52 -1.09 13.55
CA ALA A 417 4.59 -0.40 14.24
C ALA A 417 5.53 0.34 13.27
N LEU A 418 5.95 -0.33 12.21
CA LEU A 418 6.83 0.26 11.20
C LEU A 418 6.13 1.38 10.42
N ALA A 419 4.85 1.18 10.06
CA ALA A 419 4.04 2.19 9.39
C ALA A 419 3.84 3.44 10.25
N PHE A 420 3.57 3.26 11.55
CA PHE A 420 3.44 4.38 12.48
C PHE A 420 4.74 5.17 12.61
N CYS A 421 5.88 4.49 12.82
CA CYS A 421 7.17 5.16 12.93
C CYS A 421 7.56 5.90 11.63
N GLU A 422 7.30 5.32 10.46
CA GLU A 422 7.52 5.99 9.18
C GLU A 422 6.65 7.24 9.03
N MET A 423 5.40 7.18 9.49
CA MET A 423 4.49 8.31 9.48
C MET A 423 4.94 9.44 10.41
N VAL A 424 5.46 9.10 11.60
CA VAL A 424 6.09 10.09 12.51
C VAL A 424 7.28 10.76 11.83
N GLN A 425 8.17 9.99 11.19
CA GLN A 425 9.32 10.56 10.45
C GLN A 425 8.88 11.50 9.34
N LEU A 426 7.87 11.13 8.56
CA LEU A 426 7.29 11.98 7.53
C LEU A 426 6.80 13.30 8.14
N LEU A 427 6.03 13.22 9.22
CA LEU A 427 5.45 14.39 9.87
C LEU A 427 6.49 15.25 10.60
N VAL A 428 7.57 14.66 11.11
CA VAL A 428 8.73 15.41 11.61
C VAL A 428 9.34 16.28 10.50
N CYS A 429 9.52 15.72 9.29
CA CYS A 429 9.99 16.51 8.14
C CYS A 429 9.02 17.65 7.80
N ILE A 430 7.73 17.40 7.77
CA ILE A 430 6.69 18.36 7.42
C ILE A 430 6.59 19.46 8.47
N GLU A 431 6.46 19.10 9.75
CA GLU A 431 6.29 20.05 10.84
C GLU A 431 7.57 20.87 11.09
N SER A 432 8.75 20.34 10.78
CA SER A 432 10.01 21.09 10.89
C SER A 432 10.11 22.28 9.95
N THR A 433 9.37 22.30 8.86
CA THR A 433 9.30 23.44 7.94
C THR A 433 8.40 24.54 8.44
N ARG A 434 7.64 24.28 9.51
CA ARG A 434 6.61 25.17 10.08
C ARG A 434 7.04 25.86 11.37
N THR A 435 8.24 25.63 11.87
CA THR A 435 8.77 26.28 13.08
C THR A 435 9.16 27.74 12.83
N GLY A 436 8.32 28.50 12.12
CA GLY A 436 8.24 29.96 12.21
C GLY A 436 7.29 30.28 13.37
N GLU A 437 7.64 31.28 14.16
CA GLU A 437 6.85 31.77 15.27
C GLU A 437 5.37 31.90 14.90
N ASP A 438 4.50 31.57 15.83
CA ASP A 438 3.04 31.76 15.78
C ASP A 438 2.71 33.26 15.78
N THR A 439 3.17 33.95 14.74
CA THR A 439 2.99 35.41 14.57
C THR A 439 1.77 35.66 13.68
N ALA A 440 0.83 36.46 14.18
CA ALA A 440 -0.31 36.95 13.41
C ALA A 440 0.20 37.77 12.22
N ASN A 441 0.30 37.12 11.06
CA ASN A 441 0.84 37.71 9.82
C ASN A 441 -0.17 37.71 8.66
N GLY A 442 -1.43 37.36 8.92
CA GLY A 442 -2.50 37.38 7.96
C GLY A 442 -2.94 38.80 7.55
N VAL A 443 -3.68 38.88 6.45
CA VAL A 443 -4.39 40.08 6.03
C VAL A 443 -5.81 40.00 6.59
N GLU A 444 -6.11 40.77 7.63
CA GLU A 444 -7.46 40.80 8.22
C GLU A 444 -8.47 41.37 7.23
N ASN A 445 -9.46 40.61 6.88
CA ASN A 445 -10.59 41.02 6.04
C ASN A 445 -11.83 41.24 6.91
N HIS A 446 -12.54 42.33 6.68
CA HIS A 446 -13.79 42.64 7.39
C HIS A 446 -14.95 42.90 6.41
N PRO A 447 -15.46 41.85 5.76
CA PRO A 447 -16.50 41.98 4.74
C PRO A 447 -17.83 42.47 5.37
N THR A 448 -18.48 43.44 4.74
CA THR A 448 -19.82 43.95 5.18
C THR A 448 -20.92 42.96 4.82
N GLY A 449 -20.71 42.07 3.85
CA GLY A 449 -21.66 41.12 3.34
C GLY A 449 -22.53 41.62 2.18
N GLU A 450 -22.35 42.83 1.71
CA GLU A 450 -23.16 43.43 0.63
C GLU A 450 -22.85 42.82 -0.74
N LEU A 451 -21.56 42.68 -1.09
CA LEU A 451 -21.13 42.03 -2.35
C LEU A 451 -21.46 40.55 -2.38
N THR A 452 -21.26 39.84 -1.28
CA THR A 452 -21.60 38.42 -1.18
C THR A 452 -23.11 38.20 -1.29
N SER A 453 -23.94 39.04 -0.66
CA SER A 453 -25.40 39.01 -0.81
C SER A 453 -25.82 39.28 -2.24
N ALA A 454 -25.27 40.32 -2.89
CA ALA A 454 -25.57 40.63 -4.29
C ALA A 454 -25.18 39.48 -5.25
N TYR A 455 -24.10 38.76 -4.97
CA TYR A 455 -23.69 37.60 -5.75
C TYR A 455 -24.68 36.44 -5.57
N ILE A 456 -25.10 36.15 -4.32
CA ILE A 456 -26.07 35.09 -3.99
C ILE A 456 -27.43 35.39 -4.62
N ASP A 457 -27.92 36.65 -4.54
CA ASP A 457 -29.18 37.09 -5.16
C ASP A 457 -29.14 36.99 -6.69
N ALA A 458 -27.97 37.19 -7.31
CA ALA A 458 -27.78 37.06 -8.76
C ALA A 458 -27.74 35.59 -9.20
N PHE A 459 -27.47 34.68 -8.29
CA PHE A 459 -27.34 33.21 -8.55
C PHE A 459 -28.74 32.60 -8.76
N PRO A 460 -28.91 31.66 -9.71
CA PRO A 460 -30.23 31.16 -10.05
C PRO A 460 -30.82 30.12 -9.07
N TRP A 461 -30.06 29.68 -8.10
CA TRP A 461 -30.44 28.67 -7.11
C TRP A 461 -29.92 29.08 -5.72
N PRO A 462 -30.56 28.61 -4.63
CA PRO A 462 -30.02 28.79 -3.29
C PRO A 462 -28.69 27.99 -3.14
N LEU A 463 -27.85 28.44 -2.25
CA LEU A 463 -26.68 27.65 -1.83
C LEU A 463 -27.16 26.35 -1.15
N THR A 464 -26.33 25.30 -1.22
CA THR A 464 -26.53 24.08 -0.44
C THR A 464 -26.02 24.31 0.99
N GLY A 465 -26.48 23.51 1.96
CA GLY A 465 -26.01 23.60 3.34
C GLY A 465 -24.49 23.46 3.46
N ALA A 466 -23.88 22.57 2.66
CA ALA A 466 -22.44 22.41 2.62
C ALA A 466 -21.70 23.65 2.05
N GLN A 467 -22.31 24.34 1.07
CA GLN A 467 -21.75 25.60 0.53
C GLN A 467 -21.86 26.74 1.55
N GLU A 468 -23.02 26.86 2.23
CA GLU A 468 -23.23 27.86 3.29
C GLU A 468 -22.20 27.68 4.42
N HIS A 469 -22.06 26.47 4.92
CA HIS A 469 -21.06 26.14 5.94
C HIS A 469 -19.62 26.47 5.49
N ALA A 470 -19.25 26.15 4.25
CA ALA A 470 -17.92 26.47 3.72
C ALA A 470 -17.70 27.98 3.63
N VAL A 471 -18.72 28.74 3.21
CA VAL A 471 -18.66 30.22 3.12
C VAL A 471 -18.51 30.84 4.51
N ASP A 472 -19.24 30.35 5.52
CA ASP A 472 -19.15 30.83 6.90
C ASP A 472 -17.78 30.53 7.52
N SER A 473 -17.23 29.33 7.30
CA SER A 473 -15.88 28.97 7.74
C SER A 473 -14.82 29.87 7.09
N ILE A 474 -14.91 30.08 5.77
CA ILE A 474 -14.00 30.97 5.04
C ILE A 474 -14.10 32.41 5.58
N ARG A 475 -15.32 32.91 5.82
CA ARG A 475 -15.50 34.23 6.42
C ARG A 475 -14.77 34.35 7.74
N SER A 476 -14.98 33.39 8.64
CA SER A 476 -14.33 33.36 9.95
C SER A 476 -12.78 33.31 9.82
N GLY A 477 -12.28 32.54 8.86
CA GLY A 477 -10.83 32.47 8.59
C GLY A 477 -10.25 33.76 8.02
N LEU A 478 -10.98 34.47 7.16
CA LEU A 478 -10.61 35.78 6.60
C LEU A 478 -10.60 36.88 7.65
N GLU A 479 -11.45 36.79 8.68
CA GLU A 479 -11.52 37.76 9.79
C GLU A 479 -10.47 37.49 10.89
N ASP A 480 -9.74 36.34 10.85
CA ASP A 480 -8.68 35.99 11.79
C ASP A 480 -7.39 36.76 11.46
N PRO A 481 -6.63 37.22 12.49
CA PRO A 481 -5.35 37.88 12.24
C PRO A 481 -4.23 36.98 11.69
N HIS A 482 -4.42 35.65 11.70
CA HIS A 482 -3.52 34.68 11.06
C HIS A 482 -3.96 34.42 9.63
N GLU A 483 -3.00 34.11 8.75
CA GLU A 483 -3.37 33.74 7.38
C GLU A 483 -4.26 32.50 7.33
N MET A 484 -5.38 32.60 6.65
CA MET A 484 -6.22 31.44 6.36
C MET A 484 -5.62 30.59 5.25
N ARG A 485 -5.48 29.32 5.48
CA ARG A 485 -5.18 28.32 4.46
C ARG A 485 -6.28 27.28 4.45
N ALA A 486 -7.10 27.27 3.40
CA ALA A 486 -8.23 26.37 3.28
C ALA A 486 -8.15 25.53 2.00
N LEU A 487 -8.57 24.27 2.11
CA LEU A 487 -8.75 23.33 0.98
C LEU A 487 -10.21 22.97 0.82
N LEU A 488 -10.82 23.49 -0.24
CA LEU A 488 -12.20 23.18 -0.62
C LEU A 488 -12.24 21.93 -1.51
N VAL A 489 -12.78 20.86 -0.96
CA VAL A 489 -12.87 19.56 -1.61
C VAL A 489 -14.33 19.24 -1.93
N GLY A 490 -14.60 18.89 -3.17
CA GLY A 490 -15.96 18.51 -3.58
C GLY A 490 -15.96 17.85 -4.93
N ASP A 491 -17.00 17.10 -5.23
CA ASP A 491 -17.14 16.43 -6.50
C ASP A 491 -17.31 17.42 -7.67
N VAL A 492 -17.18 16.92 -8.90
CA VAL A 492 -17.43 17.70 -10.12
C VAL A 492 -18.87 18.22 -10.12
N GLY A 493 -19.02 19.55 -10.16
CA GLY A 493 -20.34 20.20 -10.14
C GLY A 493 -20.95 20.42 -8.76
N ALA A 494 -20.22 20.25 -7.67
CA ALA A 494 -20.65 20.59 -6.30
C ALA A 494 -20.71 22.11 -6.03
N GLY A 495 -20.32 22.94 -7.01
CA GLY A 495 -20.39 24.40 -6.91
C GLY A 495 -19.20 25.05 -6.19
N LYS A 496 -18.03 24.43 -6.23
CA LYS A 496 -16.77 24.98 -5.69
C LYS A 496 -16.45 26.37 -6.20
N THR A 497 -16.66 26.63 -7.50
CA THR A 497 -16.45 27.93 -8.15
C THR A 497 -17.26 29.06 -7.47
N THR A 498 -18.51 28.74 -7.06
CA THR A 498 -19.39 29.71 -6.34
C THR A 498 -18.76 30.14 -5.03
N VAL A 499 -18.28 29.18 -4.25
CA VAL A 499 -17.61 29.45 -2.97
C VAL A 499 -16.31 30.24 -3.16
N MET A 500 -15.51 29.91 -4.20
CA MET A 500 -14.29 30.64 -4.58
C MET A 500 -14.60 32.11 -4.93
N HIS A 501 -15.65 32.36 -5.70
CA HIS A 501 -16.05 33.73 -6.07
C HIS A 501 -16.53 34.53 -4.84
N LEU A 502 -17.29 33.89 -3.93
CA LEU A 502 -17.74 34.50 -2.69
C LEU A 502 -16.55 34.88 -1.78
N ALA A 503 -15.57 33.98 -1.64
CA ALA A 503 -14.35 34.24 -0.88
C ALA A 503 -13.55 35.43 -1.46
N ALA A 504 -13.36 35.46 -2.79
CA ALA A 504 -12.69 36.59 -3.45
C ALA A 504 -13.45 37.91 -3.27
N LEU A 505 -14.79 37.90 -3.32
CA LEU A 505 -15.61 39.08 -3.09
C LEU A 505 -15.51 39.60 -1.65
N MET A 506 -15.40 38.74 -0.65
CA MET A 506 -15.19 39.13 0.75
C MET A 506 -13.91 39.94 0.92
N SER A 507 -12.82 39.56 0.27
CA SER A 507 -11.58 40.29 0.31
C SER A 507 -11.68 41.63 -0.42
N VAL A 508 -12.35 41.65 -1.60
CA VAL A 508 -12.59 42.91 -2.36
C VAL A 508 -13.46 43.84 -1.56
N GLU A 509 -14.50 43.36 -0.90
CA GLU A 509 -15.36 44.13 -0.02
C GLU A 509 -14.64 44.74 1.17
N SER A 510 -13.62 44.07 1.67
CA SER A 510 -12.73 44.54 2.74
C SER A 510 -11.67 45.59 2.26
N GLY A 511 -11.67 45.89 0.97
CA GLY A 511 -10.79 46.91 0.36
C GLY A 511 -9.51 46.34 -0.22
N HIS A 512 -9.28 45.06 -0.18
CA HIS A 512 -8.09 44.35 -0.69
C HIS A 512 -8.27 43.87 -2.13
N GLN A 513 -7.16 43.49 -2.75
CA GLN A 513 -7.20 42.79 -4.05
C GLN A 513 -7.33 41.28 -3.89
N ALA A 514 -8.06 40.67 -4.79
CA ALA A 514 -8.19 39.20 -4.85
C ALA A 514 -7.75 38.67 -6.22
N VAL A 515 -7.13 37.49 -6.22
CA VAL A 515 -6.74 36.78 -7.43
C VAL A 515 -7.33 35.36 -7.45
N VAL A 516 -7.82 34.95 -8.61
CA VAL A 516 -8.31 33.59 -8.87
C VAL A 516 -7.49 32.98 -10.00
N CYS A 517 -6.70 31.99 -9.64
CA CYS A 517 -5.74 31.33 -10.51
C CYS A 517 -6.27 29.97 -10.99
N ALA A 518 -6.18 29.71 -12.30
CA ALA A 518 -6.54 28.44 -12.92
C ALA A 518 -5.37 27.82 -13.67
N PRO A 519 -5.30 26.50 -13.86
CA PRO A 519 -4.16 25.85 -14.50
C PRO A 519 -4.08 26.07 -16.03
N THR A 520 -5.13 26.55 -16.66
CA THR A 520 -5.16 26.78 -18.12
C THR A 520 -5.91 28.06 -18.48
N GLU A 521 -5.54 28.67 -19.64
CA GLU A 521 -6.23 29.88 -20.17
C GLU A 521 -7.75 29.66 -20.35
N ILE A 522 -8.15 28.46 -20.81
CA ILE A 522 -9.56 28.11 -21.03
C ILE A 522 -10.34 28.11 -19.71
N LEU A 523 -9.76 27.55 -18.66
CA LEU A 523 -10.38 27.55 -17.32
C LEU A 523 -10.42 28.97 -16.72
N ALA A 524 -9.34 29.71 -16.82
CA ALA A 524 -9.30 31.11 -16.36
C ALA A 524 -10.38 31.96 -17.06
N GLN A 525 -10.51 31.82 -18.36
CA GLN A 525 -11.57 32.48 -19.12
C GLN A 525 -12.96 32.04 -18.67
N GLN A 526 -13.16 30.74 -18.41
CA GLN A 526 -14.43 30.20 -17.95
C GLN A 526 -14.82 30.76 -16.58
N LEU A 527 -13.89 30.75 -15.61
CA LEU A 527 -14.12 31.33 -14.27
C LEU A 527 -14.48 32.82 -14.37
N TYR A 528 -13.75 33.57 -15.20
CA TYR A 528 -14.05 34.97 -15.47
C TYR A 528 -15.44 35.19 -16.09
N ASP A 529 -15.78 34.43 -17.13
CA ASP A 529 -17.07 34.56 -17.81
C ASP A 529 -18.26 34.21 -16.92
N GLU A 530 -18.11 33.17 -16.07
CA GLU A 530 -19.10 32.79 -15.07
C GLU A 530 -19.30 33.92 -14.02
N PHE A 531 -18.20 34.51 -13.56
CA PHE A 531 -18.25 35.67 -12.67
C PHE A 531 -18.94 36.89 -13.32
N ILE A 532 -18.48 37.28 -14.52
CA ILE A 532 -19.02 38.46 -15.26
C ILE A 532 -20.51 38.36 -15.50
N LYS A 533 -21.01 37.14 -15.81
CA LYS A 533 -22.43 36.88 -16.02
C LYS A 533 -23.28 37.21 -14.79
N LEU A 534 -22.79 36.93 -13.60
CA LEU A 534 -23.50 37.22 -12.33
C LEU A 534 -23.25 38.68 -11.89
N TRP A 535 -22.01 39.17 -11.97
CA TRP A 535 -21.63 40.54 -11.68
C TRP A 535 -22.42 41.55 -12.54
N GLY A 536 -22.74 41.18 -13.80
CA GLY A 536 -23.59 42.00 -14.68
C GLY A 536 -24.97 42.31 -14.11
N LYS A 537 -25.46 41.50 -13.14
CA LYS A 537 -26.75 41.65 -12.47
C LYS A 537 -26.69 42.44 -11.13
N PHE A 538 -25.50 42.82 -10.67
CA PHE A 538 -25.33 43.59 -9.44
C PHE A 538 -25.99 44.97 -9.51
N PRO A 539 -26.48 45.51 -8.41
CA PRO A 539 -26.85 46.93 -8.30
C PRO A 539 -25.71 47.85 -8.72
N GLY A 540 -26.02 49.02 -9.26
CA GLY A 540 -25.01 49.89 -9.88
C GLY A 540 -23.89 50.33 -8.97
N ASP A 541 -24.20 50.67 -7.72
CA ASP A 541 -23.27 51.08 -6.66
C ASP A 541 -22.33 49.92 -6.26
N LEU A 542 -22.86 48.71 -6.06
CA LEU A 542 -22.08 47.52 -5.75
C LEU A 542 -21.25 47.05 -6.94
N LYS A 543 -21.77 47.24 -8.16
CA LYS A 543 -21.05 46.89 -9.38
C LYS A 543 -19.77 47.70 -9.55
N ASP A 544 -19.79 48.98 -9.18
CA ASP A 544 -18.63 49.86 -9.29
C ASP A 544 -17.54 49.56 -8.24
N MET A 545 -17.89 48.86 -7.14
CA MET A 545 -16.93 48.38 -6.17
C MET A 545 -16.02 47.27 -6.69
N VAL A 546 -16.50 46.48 -7.66
CA VAL A 546 -15.73 45.34 -8.20
C VAL A 546 -15.24 45.66 -9.60
N ARG A 547 -13.92 45.63 -9.77
CA ARG A 547 -13.23 45.89 -11.03
C ARG A 547 -12.50 44.66 -11.53
N PRO A 548 -13.25 43.71 -12.15
CA PRO A 548 -12.70 42.42 -12.57
C PRO A 548 -11.89 42.52 -13.86
N VAL A 549 -10.79 41.79 -13.97
CA VAL A 549 -10.00 41.66 -15.20
C VAL A 549 -9.54 40.22 -15.40
N LEU A 550 -9.44 39.83 -16.69
CA LEU A 550 -8.81 38.58 -17.11
C LEU A 550 -7.38 38.85 -17.59
N HIS A 551 -6.41 38.24 -16.90
CA HIS A 551 -4.99 38.27 -17.27
C HIS A 551 -4.58 36.92 -17.90
N ALA A 552 -5.15 36.62 -19.07
CA ALA A 552 -4.85 35.40 -19.85
C ALA A 552 -5.20 35.63 -21.33
N GLY A 553 -4.64 34.80 -22.22
CA GLY A 553 -5.09 34.69 -23.59
C GLY A 553 -4.94 35.97 -24.46
N TYR A 554 -3.95 36.82 -24.19
CA TYR A 554 -3.69 38.00 -24.97
C TYR A 554 -3.30 37.67 -26.41
N LYS A 555 -4.26 37.73 -27.36
CA LYS A 555 -4.07 37.42 -28.81
C LYS A 555 -4.36 38.63 -29.69
N GLY A 556 -3.77 38.70 -30.87
CA GLY A 556 -4.05 39.70 -31.93
C GLY A 556 -3.36 41.05 -31.72
N LYS A 557 -3.73 42.02 -32.61
CA LYS A 557 -3.19 43.40 -32.57
C LYS A 557 -3.45 44.06 -31.22
N GLY A 558 -2.40 44.62 -30.57
CA GLY A 558 -2.50 45.30 -29.28
C GLY A 558 -2.42 44.41 -28.05
N ALA A 559 -2.20 43.09 -28.20
CA ALA A 559 -2.07 42.18 -27.09
C ALA A 559 -1.03 42.63 -26.05
N ALA A 560 0.17 43.03 -26.47
CA ALA A 560 1.23 43.54 -25.61
C ALA A 560 0.86 44.81 -24.87
N LYS A 561 0.03 45.69 -25.48
CA LYS A 561 -0.46 46.91 -24.84
C LYS A 561 -1.47 46.55 -23.75
N ARG A 562 -2.51 45.74 -24.10
CA ARG A 562 -3.52 45.27 -23.12
C ARG A 562 -2.89 44.63 -21.91
N ARG A 563 -1.89 43.77 -22.16
CA ARG A 563 -1.12 43.11 -21.07
C ARG A 563 -0.44 44.13 -20.15
N ARG A 564 0.25 45.12 -20.73
CA ARG A 564 0.92 46.18 -19.93
C ARG A 564 -0.10 47.02 -19.19
N ASP A 565 -1.21 47.40 -19.84
CA ASP A 565 -2.26 48.21 -19.21
C ASP A 565 -2.86 47.45 -18.00
N THR A 566 -3.12 46.13 -18.15
CA THR A 566 -3.60 45.29 -17.05
C THR A 566 -2.57 45.19 -15.91
N VAL A 567 -1.28 44.95 -16.21
CA VAL A 567 -0.22 44.91 -15.19
C VAL A 567 -0.13 46.22 -14.41
N SER A 568 -0.20 47.36 -15.12
CA SER A 568 -0.20 48.67 -14.49
C SER A 568 -1.43 48.87 -13.59
N ALA A 569 -2.63 48.48 -14.06
CA ALA A 569 -3.88 48.63 -13.33
C ALA A 569 -3.97 47.71 -12.07
N VAL A 570 -3.29 46.57 -12.10
CA VAL A 570 -3.13 45.71 -10.92
C VAL A 570 -2.18 46.35 -9.90
N GLY A 571 -1.05 46.88 -10.38
CA GLY A 571 -0.02 47.52 -9.51
C GLY A 571 -0.45 48.84 -8.89
N ASP A 572 -1.35 49.62 -9.53
CA ASP A 572 -1.88 50.88 -8.97
C ASP A 572 -3.21 50.70 -8.20
N GLY A 573 -3.72 49.45 -8.08
CA GLY A 573 -4.96 49.15 -7.35
C GLY A 573 -6.25 49.55 -8.08
N SER A 574 -6.17 50.02 -9.34
CA SER A 574 -7.37 50.34 -10.12
C SER A 574 -8.15 49.09 -10.57
N VAL A 575 -7.54 47.90 -10.48
CA VAL A 575 -8.17 46.57 -10.61
C VAL A 575 -8.07 45.89 -9.27
N ASN A 576 -9.19 45.32 -8.79
CA ASN A 576 -9.23 44.64 -7.49
C ASN A 576 -9.64 43.16 -7.54
N LEU A 577 -10.04 42.62 -8.71
CA LEU A 577 -10.30 41.22 -8.88
C LEU A 577 -9.66 40.73 -10.19
N VAL A 578 -8.70 39.79 -10.06
CA VAL A 578 -7.90 39.31 -11.18
C VAL A 578 -8.16 37.82 -11.41
N PHE A 579 -8.49 37.44 -12.64
CA PHE A 579 -8.56 36.04 -13.07
C PHE A 579 -7.40 35.76 -14.02
N GLY A 580 -6.78 34.57 -13.92
CA GLY A 580 -5.73 34.22 -14.88
C GLY A 580 -5.13 32.86 -14.65
N THR A 581 -3.99 32.61 -15.30
CA THR A 581 -3.18 31.39 -15.09
C THR A 581 -2.10 31.70 -14.07
N ASP A 582 -1.15 30.77 -13.87
CA ASP A 582 0.02 30.92 -13.00
C ASP A 582 0.77 32.26 -13.19
N SER A 583 0.66 32.88 -14.35
CA SER A 583 1.26 34.18 -14.64
C SER A 583 0.73 35.31 -13.74
N VAL A 584 -0.47 35.18 -13.16
CA VAL A 584 -1.04 36.18 -12.23
C VAL A 584 -0.32 36.20 -10.90
N LEU A 585 0.31 35.10 -10.51
CA LEU A 585 1.08 34.98 -9.26
C LEU A 585 2.41 35.76 -9.31
N ASN A 586 2.83 36.19 -10.50
CA ASN A 586 4.04 36.99 -10.70
C ASN A 586 3.75 38.48 -10.89
N LEU A 587 2.51 38.94 -10.64
CA LEU A 587 2.16 40.35 -10.73
C LEU A 587 2.47 41.08 -9.41
N ASP A 588 2.90 42.33 -9.53
CA ASP A 588 3.05 43.19 -8.36
C ASP A 588 1.68 43.76 -8.00
N TYR A 589 1.05 43.24 -6.95
CA TYR A 589 -0.23 43.73 -6.44
C TYR A 589 -0.03 44.90 -5.52
N HIS A 590 -0.98 45.86 -5.58
CA HIS A 590 -0.98 47.01 -4.67
C HIS A 590 -1.28 46.58 -3.22
N ASP A 591 -2.30 45.72 -3.03
CA ASP A 591 -2.74 45.29 -1.71
C ASP A 591 -3.46 43.90 -1.82
N LEU A 592 -2.71 42.81 -2.05
CA LEU A 592 -3.26 41.49 -2.20
C LEU A 592 -3.72 40.88 -0.87
N GLY A 593 -5.02 40.65 -0.70
CA GLY A 593 -5.60 40.03 0.49
C GLY A 593 -6.02 38.56 0.31
N PHE A 594 -6.33 38.13 -0.93
CA PHE A 594 -6.83 36.77 -1.15
C PHE A 594 -6.28 36.13 -2.43
N VAL A 595 -5.94 34.84 -2.31
CA VAL A 595 -5.49 34.00 -3.44
C VAL A 595 -6.37 32.76 -3.52
N GLY A 596 -7.15 32.64 -4.60
CA GLY A 596 -7.91 31.44 -4.95
C GLY A 596 -7.19 30.61 -6.00
N VAL A 597 -7.04 29.30 -5.78
CA VAL A 597 -6.36 28.38 -6.70
C VAL A 597 -7.28 27.24 -7.10
N ASP A 598 -7.59 27.13 -8.40
CA ASP A 598 -8.39 26.04 -8.94
C ASP A 598 -7.52 24.87 -9.39
N GLU A 599 -7.98 23.66 -9.14
CA GLU A 599 -7.31 22.40 -9.52
C GLU A 599 -5.82 22.37 -9.13
N GLN A 600 -5.54 22.65 -7.88
CA GLN A 600 -4.19 22.82 -7.34
C GLN A 600 -3.23 21.68 -7.71
N HIS A 601 -3.70 20.44 -7.81
CA HIS A 601 -2.87 19.28 -8.16
C HIS A 601 -2.17 19.39 -9.55
N LYS A 602 -2.53 20.36 -10.36
CA LYS A 602 -1.92 20.67 -11.67
C LYS A 602 -0.79 21.69 -11.59
N PHE A 603 -0.57 22.31 -10.44
CA PHE A 603 0.54 23.24 -10.21
C PHE A 603 1.78 22.52 -9.72
N GLY A 604 2.94 22.88 -10.24
CA GLY A 604 4.23 22.35 -9.81
C GLY A 604 4.66 22.84 -8.42
N ALA A 605 5.66 22.19 -7.82
CA ALA A 605 6.17 22.54 -6.49
C ALA A 605 6.66 24.00 -6.40
N GLU A 606 7.36 24.50 -7.42
CA GLU A 606 7.86 25.88 -7.49
C GLU A 606 6.72 26.92 -7.54
N GLN A 607 5.65 26.61 -8.30
CA GLN A 607 4.47 27.48 -8.36
C GLN A 607 3.73 27.53 -7.03
N ARG A 608 3.66 26.43 -6.31
CA ARG A 608 3.08 26.37 -4.96
C ARG A 608 3.90 27.13 -3.93
N SER A 609 5.24 27.05 -3.99
CA SER A 609 6.11 27.83 -3.12
C SER A 609 5.88 29.34 -3.25
N ARG A 610 5.66 29.84 -4.47
CA ARG A 610 5.37 31.26 -4.74
C ARG A 610 4.04 31.73 -4.16
N LEU A 611 3.05 30.84 -4.03
CA LEU A 611 1.76 31.16 -3.39
C LEU A 611 1.91 31.48 -1.89
N LEU A 612 3.01 31.04 -1.29
CA LEU A 612 3.33 31.22 0.12
C LEU A 612 4.31 32.39 0.38
N GLU A 613 4.68 33.11 -0.67
CA GLU A 613 5.59 34.23 -0.52
C GLU A 613 4.95 35.37 0.29
N VAL A 614 5.68 35.85 1.30
CA VAL A 614 5.26 36.92 2.14
C VAL A 614 5.27 38.24 1.36
N ARG A 615 4.21 39.04 1.51
CA ARG A 615 4.15 40.38 0.93
C ARG A 615 5.30 41.28 1.42
N GLY A 616 5.58 42.34 0.67
CA GLY A 616 6.63 43.27 1.03
C GLY A 616 6.41 43.99 2.39
N ASP A 617 5.20 43.95 2.94
CA ASP A 617 4.85 44.49 4.28
C ASP A 617 4.94 43.44 5.41
N GLY A 618 5.36 42.21 5.09
CA GLY A 618 5.50 41.10 6.05
C GLY A 618 4.21 40.29 6.28
N ARG A 619 3.10 40.63 5.63
CA ARG A 619 1.83 39.90 5.71
C ARG A 619 1.72 38.81 4.64
N GLN A 620 0.89 37.83 4.91
CA GLN A 620 0.55 36.79 3.94
C GLN A 620 -0.92 36.89 3.54
N PRO A 621 -1.25 36.83 2.23
CA PRO A 621 -2.63 36.81 1.78
C PRO A 621 -3.27 35.49 2.14
N ASP A 622 -4.58 35.51 2.42
CA ASP A 622 -5.40 34.31 2.63
C ASP A 622 -5.47 33.44 1.38
N MET A 623 -5.48 32.12 1.57
CA MET A 623 -5.45 31.17 0.47
C MET A 623 -6.58 30.17 0.54
N LEU A 624 -7.35 30.09 -0.56
CA LEU A 624 -8.34 29.03 -0.79
C LEU A 624 -7.93 28.18 -1.99
N MET A 625 -7.60 26.94 -1.74
CA MET A 625 -7.32 25.94 -2.76
C MET A 625 -8.57 25.12 -3.04
N GLN A 626 -8.86 24.79 -4.30
CA GLN A 626 -9.94 23.85 -4.60
C GLN A 626 -9.49 22.68 -5.47
N THR A 627 -10.13 21.53 -5.28
CA THR A 627 -9.89 20.33 -6.09
C THR A 627 -11.19 19.57 -6.37
N ALA A 628 -11.32 19.06 -7.61
CA ALA A 628 -12.41 18.18 -7.99
C ALA A 628 -12.12 16.70 -7.76
N THR A 629 -10.88 16.35 -7.39
CA THR A 629 -10.54 15.00 -6.95
C THR A 629 -10.62 14.98 -5.43
N PRO A 630 -11.62 14.29 -4.83
CA PRO A 630 -11.72 14.21 -3.40
C PRO A 630 -10.47 13.54 -2.79
N ILE A 631 -9.78 14.27 -1.93
CA ILE A 631 -8.63 13.79 -1.17
C ILE A 631 -9.11 13.58 0.28
N PRO A 632 -8.85 12.43 0.92
CA PRO A 632 -9.18 12.25 2.34
C PRO A 632 -8.54 13.35 3.20
N ARG A 633 -9.27 13.80 4.26
CA ARG A 633 -8.79 14.85 5.17
C ARG A 633 -7.39 14.58 5.70
N SER A 634 -7.15 13.34 6.11
CA SER A 634 -5.86 12.89 6.62
C SER A 634 -4.71 13.05 5.60
N MET A 635 -4.97 12.77 4.33
CA MET A 635 -3.99 13.02 3.28
C MET A 635 -3.79 14.52 3.00
N ALA A 636 -4.87 15.29 3.05
CA ALA A 636 -4.77 16.73 2.89
C ALA A 636 -3.88 17.34 3.98
N GLN A 637 -4.02 16.91 5.23
CA GLN A 637 -3.16 17.31 6.34
C GLN A 637 -1.69 16.95 6.12
N VAL A 638 -1.41 15.80 5.53
CA VAL A 638 -0.03 15.41 5.18
C VAL A 638 0.54 16.26 4.04
N TYR A 639 -0.22 16.47 2.96
CA TYR A 639 0.26 17.18 1.77
C TYR A 639 0.35 18.70 1.96
N TYR A 640 -0.60 19.28 2.67
CA TYR A 640 -0.77 20.74 2.75
C TYR A 640 -0.57 21.30 4.16
N GLY A 641 -0.47 20.43 5.12
CA GLY A 641 -0.24 20.78 6.49
C GLY A 641 -1.47 21.23 7.25
N ASP A 642 -1.36 22.32 8.01
CA ASP A 642 -2.45 22.90 8.79
C ASP A 642 -3.36 23.70 7.86
N VAL A 643 -4.13 22.98 7.06
CA VAL A 643 -5.09 23.51 6.10
C VAL A 643 -6.48 23.21 6.62
N GLU A 644 -7.32 24.19 6.70
CA GLU A 644 -8.73 24.02 6.99
C GLU A 644 -9.38 23.21 5.87
N TYR A 645 -9.96 22.07 6.22
CA TYR A 645 -10.52 21.13 5.25
C TYR A 645 -12.02 21.32 5.12
N LEU A 646 -12.44 21.99 4.03
CA LEU A 646 -13.82 22.29 3.71
C LEU A 646 -14.38 21.29 2.70
N ARG A 647 -15.47 20.63 3.06
CA ARG A 647 -16.04 19.56 2.25
C ARG A 647 -17.39 19.97 1.66
N LEU A 648 -17.51 19.86 0.33
CA LEU A 648 -18.80 19.96 -0.37
C LEU A 648 -19.27 18.56 -0.77
N ASP A 649 -20.08 17.94 0.06
CA ASP A 649 -20.64 16.60 -0.15
C ASP A 649 -22.10 16.61 -0.61
N GLU A 650 -22.67 17.79 -0.82
CA GLU A 650 -24.00 17.97 -1.38
C GLU A 650 -23.93 18.40 -2.84
N MET A 651 -24.85 17.89 -3.65
CA MET A 651 -25.01 18.32 -5.04
C MET A 651 -26.14 19.33 -5.16
N PRO A 652 -25.97 20.39 -5.96
CA PRO A 652 -27.06 21.31 -6.27
C PRO A 652 -28.29 20.61 -6.85
N ALA A 653 -29.48 21.11 -6.49
CA ALA A 653 -30.75 20.53 -6.90
C ALA A 653 -30.92 20.52 -8.44
N GLY A 654 -31.60 19.48 -8.96
CA GLY A 654 -31.96 19.36 -10.39
C GLY A 654 -30.99 18.60 -11.26
N ARG A 655 -29.84 18.14 -10.76
CA ARG A 655 -28.90 17.31 -11.49
C ARG A 655 -29.39 15.86 -11.59
N GLN A 656 -29.35 15.27 -12.80
CA GLN A 656 -29.67 13.86 -13.01
C GLN A 656 -28.42 12.98 -12.89
N PRO A 657 -28.53 11.76 -12.32
CA PRO A 657 -27.40 10.84 -12.25
C PRO A 657 -26.98 10.39 -13.67
N ILE A 658 -25.68 10.26 -13.89
CA ILE A 658 -25.12 9.78 -15.17
C ILE A 658 -25.10 8.24 -15.11
N VAL A 659 -25.85 7.58 -15.99
CA VAL A 659 -25.79 6.13 -16.14
C VAL A 659 -24.46 5.76 -16.82
N THR A 660 -23.68 4.89 -16.19
CA THR A 660 -22.39 4.43 -16.72
C THR A 660 -22.49 2.96 -17.10
N GLU A 661 -22.16 2.62 -18.34
CA GLU A 661 -22.15 1.23 -18.81
C GLU A 661 -20.79 0.83 -19.38
N TRP A 662 -20.34 -0.37 -19.05
CA TRP A 662 -19.09 -0.92 -19.55
C TRP A 662 -19.32 -1.89 -20.71
N VAL A 663 -18.71 -1.60 -21.85
CA VAL A 663 -18.67 -2.42 -23.06
C VAL A 663 -17.32 -3.16 -23.09
N LYS A 664 -17.36 -4.48 -22.99
CA LYS A 664 -16.15 -5.34 -22.91
C LYS A 664 -15.59 -5.63 -24.32
N GLU A 665 -15.26 -4.56 -25.04
CA GLU A 665 -14.68 -4.59 -26.39
C GLU A 665 -13.49 -3.62 -26.45
N LYS A 666 -12.65 -3.74 -27.49
CA LYS A 666 -11.60 -2.73 -27.77
C LYS A 666 -12.21 -1.50 -28.41
N GLY A 667 -11.65 -0.32 -28.15
CA GLY A 667 -12.09 0.93 -28.74
C GLY A 667 -12.08 0.90 -30.27
N GLU A 668 -11.00 0.42 -30.87
CA GLU A 668 -10.87 0.27 -32.32
C GLU A 668 -11.96 -0.65 -32.90
N THR A 669 -12.30 -1.73 -32.22
CA THR A 669 -13.31 -2.70 -32.70
C THR A 669 -14.67 -2.09 -32.85
N ILE A 670 -15.15 -1.30 -31.87
CA ILE A 670 -16.49 -0.67 -31.97
C ILE A 670 -16.53 0.49 -32.95
N VAL A 671 -15.37 1.07 -33.29
CA VAL A 671 -15.25 2.15 -34.29
C VAL A 671 -15.26 1.60 -35.73
N GLU A 672 -14.55 0.50 -35.96
CA GLU A 672 -14.39 -0.08 -37.30
C GLU A 672 -15.46 -1.12 -37.66
N ASP A 673 -16.07 -1.78 -36.67
CA ASP A 673 -17.12 -2.80 -36.87
C ASP A 673 -18.48 -2.20 -36.48
N GLU A 674 -19.28 -1.90 -37.50
CA GLU A 674 -20.60 -1.27 -37.34
C GLU A 674 -21.57 -2.14 -36.51
N GLU A 675 -21.52 -3.46 -36.60
CA GLU A 675 -22.39 -4.35 -35.85
C GLU A 675 -22.05 -4.33 -34.34
N LYS A 676 -20.78 -4.40 -34.00
CA LYS A 676 -20.31 -4.33 -32.62
C LYS A 676 -20.49 -2.94 -32.00
N GLY A 677 -20.35 -1.90 -32.80
CA GLY A 677 -20.57 -0.49 -32.42
C GLY A 677 -22.04 -0.07 -32.37
N ALA A 678 -22.95 -0.82 -33.00
CA ALA A 678 -24.33 -0.42 -33.23
C ALA A 678 -25.10 0.06 -32.00
N ARG A 679 -24.91 -0.61 -30.87
CA ARG A 679 -25.56 -0.24 -29.58
C ARG A 679 -25.06 1.10 -29.06
N VAL A 680 -23.77 1.37 -29.12
CA VAL A 680 -23.15 2.60 -28.59
C VAL A 680 -23.46 3.77 -29.52
N TRP A 681 -23.19 3.58 -30.79
CA TRP A 681 -23.37 4.65 -31.79
C TRP A 681 -24.84 4.95 -32.11
N GLY A 682 -25.72 3.93 -32.02
CA GLY A 682 -27.18 4.12 -32.14
C GLY A 682 -27.72 5.02 -31.02
N ASP A 683 -27.35 4.78 -29.75
CA ASP A 683 -27.70 5.62 -28.60
C ASP A 683 -27.16 7.07 -28.77
N CYS A 684 -25.96 7.23 -29.34
CA CYS A 684 -25.40 8.54 -29.66
C CYS A 684 -26.20 9.28 -30.77
N LEU A 685 -26.53 8.58 -31.85
CA LEU A 685 -27.32 9.15 -32.98
C LEU A 685 -28.72 9.59 -32.52
N ASP A 686 -29.37 8.77 -31.67
CA ASP A 686 -30.69 9.11 -31.12
C ASP A 686 -30.66 10.44 -30.34
N GLU A 687 -29.57 10.69 -29.62
CA GLU A 687 -29.40 11.96 -28.89
C GLU A 687 -29.01 13.12 -29.78
N ILE A 688 -28.18 12.90 -30.81
CA ILE A 688 -27.84 13.93 -31.81
C ILE A 688 -29.09 14.39 -32.53
N HIS A 689 -30.00 13.48 -32.90
CA HIS A 689 -31.28 13.81 -33.54
C HIS A 689 -32.20 14.66 -32.64
N LYS A 690 -32.02 14.59 -31.31
CA LYS A 690 -32.69 15.46 -30.34
C LYS A 690 -32.01 16.82 -30.15
N GLY A 691 -30.90 17.05 -30.84
CA GLY A 691 -30.10 18.28 -30.76
C GLY A 691 -29.11 18.29 -29.57
N HIS A 692 -28.77 17.11 -29.05
CA HIS A 692 -27.80 16.96 -27.95
C HIS A 692 -26.41 16.64 -28.50
N GLY A 693 -25.38 17.06 -27.74
CA GLY A 693 -24.00 16.83 -28.11
C GLY A 693 -23.45 15.49 -27.57
N VAL A 694 -22.46 14.96 -28.26
CA VAL A 694 -21.75 13.71 -27.91
C VAL A 694 -20.25 13.96 -27.79
N PHE A 695 -19.65 13.50 -26.71
CA PHE A 695 -18.19 13.40 -26.55
C PHE A 695 -17.71 12.00 -26.90
N VAL A 696 -16.62 11.90 -27.66
CA VAL A 696 -15.87 10.68 -27.91
C VAL A 696 -14.43 10.92 -27.45
N VAL A 697 -13.98 10.20 -26.43
CA VAL A 697 -12.65 10.41 -25.81
C VAL A 697 -11.74 9.23 -26.14
N CYS A 698 -10.56 9.54 -26.67
CA CYS A 698 -9.52 8.59 -27.05
C CYS A 698 -8.27 8.77 -26.17
N PRO A 699 -7.55 7.69 -25.82
CA PRO A 699 -6.34 7.80 -24.99
C PRO A 699 -5.14 8.37 -25.74
N MET A 700 -5.17 8.39 -27.09
CA MET A 700 -4.06 8.82 -27.94
C MET A 700 -4.47 9.85 -28.96
N VAL A 701 -3.50 10.66 -29.42
CA VAL A 701 -3.72 11.65 -30.49
C VAL A 701 -3.52 11.03 -31.88
N GLU A 702 -2.46 10.23 -32.06
CA GLU A 702 -2.10 9.54 -33.30
C GLU A 702 -1.84 8.05 -32.99
N ASP A 703 -1.92 7.22 -34.02
CA ASP A 703 -1.63 5.80 -33.88
C ASP A 703 -0.17 5.57 -33.51
N SER A 704 0.07 4.58 -32.64
CA SER A 704 1.40 4.19 -32.18
C SER A 704 1.57 2.67 -32.30
N GLU A 705 2.63 2.25 -32.99
CA GLU A 705 2.98 0.81 -33.10
C GLU A 705 3.22 0.13 -31.73
N LYS A 706 3.48 0.90 -30.69
CA LYS A 706 3.74 0.39 -29.32
C LYS A 706 2.49 0.25 -28.45
N MET A 707 1.41 0.95 -28.78
CA MET A 707 0.15 0.91 -28.04
C MET A 707 -1.00 0.63 -29.01
N ASN A 708 -1.65 -0.49 -28.82
CA ASN A 708 -2.85 -0.87 -29.59
C ASN A 708 -4.10 -0.24 -28.93
N ALA A 709 -4.28 1.08 -29.13
CA ALA A 709 -5.36 1.86 -28.52
C ALA A 709 -5.89 2.92 -29.51
N ALA A 710 -7.16 3.29 -29.35
CA ALA A 710 -7.85 4.24 -30.23
C ALA A 710 -7.20 5.63 -30.25
N SER A 711 -6.99 6.19 -31.44
CA SER A 711 -6.46 7.54 -31.64
C SER A 711 -7.53 8.54 -32.10
N VAL A 712 -7.40 9.82 -31.71
CA VAL A 712 -8.36 10.89 -32.04
C VAL A 712 -8.52 11.03 -33.53
N LYS A 713 -7.41 11.10 -34.27
CA LYS A 713 -7.44 11.36 -35.73
C LYS A 713 -8.12 10.23 -36.49
N LYS A 714 -7.67 8.99 -36.27
CA LYS A 714 -8.24 7.80 -36.93
C LYS A 714 -9.71 7.62 -36.57
N THR A 715 -10.05 7.72 -35.28
CA THR A 715 -11.44 7.60 -34.81
C THR A 715 -12.34 8.63 -35.48
N ALA A 716 -11.92 9.90 -35.53
CA ALA A 716 -12.71 10.95 -36.17
C ALA A 716 -12.91 10.69 -37.67
N GLU A 717 -11.88 10.20 -38.39
CA GLU A 717 -11.97 9.87 -39.82
C GLU A 717 -12.96 8.73 -40.09
N VAL A 718 -12.83 7.63 -39.30
CA VAL A 718 -13.72 6.47 -39.47
C VAL A 718 -15.17 6.83 -39.12
N LEU A 719 -15.40 7.54 -38.02
CA LEU A 719 -16.75 7.94 -37.61
C LEU A 719 -17.39 8.94 -38.62
N LYS A 720 -16.62 9.89 -39.20
CA LYS A 720 -17.08 10.83 -40.24
C LYS A 720 -17.45 10.12 -41.55
N SER A 721 -16.71 9.08 -41.91
CA SER A 721 -17.00 8.32 -43.16
C SER A 721 -18.05 7.24 -42.99
N GLY A 722 -18.24 6.75 -41.72
CA GLY A 722 -19.18 5.70 -41.36
C GLY A 722 -20.45 6.23 -40.68
N VAL A 723 -20.65 5.88 -39.43
CA VAL A 723 -21.88 6.07 -38.66
C VAL A 723 -22.29 7.54 -38.53
N PHE A 724 -21.33 8.48 -38.47
CA PHE A 724 -21.58 9.93 -38.37
C PHE A 724 -21.37 10.72 -39.67
N ARG A 725 -21.55 10.09 -40.83
CA ARG A 725 -21.37 10.75 -42.15
C ARG A 725 -22.25 11.99 -42.34
N ASP A 726 -23.45 11.99 -41.75
CA ASP A 726 -24.42 13.09 -41.86
C ASP A 726 -24.43 14.02 -40.62
N VAL A 727 -23.38 13.89 -39.77
CA VAL A 727 -23.25 14.57 -38.48
C VAL A 727 -22.00 15.46 -38.47
N ARG A 728 -22.09 16.62 -37.82
CA ARG A 728 -20.97 17.57 -37.72
C ARG A 728 -20.00 17.12 -36.63
N VAL A 729 -18.86 16.55 -37.01
CA VAL A 729 -17.84 16.03 -36.14
C VAL A 729 -16.59 16.91 -36.18
N GLU A 730 -16.10 17.36 -35.03
CA GLU A 730 -14.84 18.07 -34.88
C GLU A 730 -13.88 17.38 -33.91
N THR A 731 -12.60 17.78 -33.94
CA THR A 731 -11.57 17.17 -33.11
C THR A 731 -10.89 18.20 -32.22
N VAL A 732 -10.53 17.76 -30.97
CA VAL A 732 -9.75 18.55 -30.02
C VAL A 732 -8.67 17.69 -29.38
N PHE A 733 -7.40 18.06 -29.54
CA PHE A 733 -6.28 17.31 -28.98
C PHE A 733 -5.06 18.19 -28.70
N GLY A 734 -4.15 17.72 -27.85
CA GLY A 734 -2.89 18.39 -27.54
C GLY A 734 -1.99 18.55 -28.78
N GLY A 735 -1.42 19.75 -28.95
CA GLY A 735 -0.60 20.08 -30.13
C GLY A 735 -1.37 20.63 -31.34
N GLN A 736 -2.69 20.66 -31.30
CA GLN A 736 -3.51 21.35 -32.27
C GLN A 736 -3.39 22.88 -32.06
N ALA A 737 -3.44 23.68 -33.12
CA ALA A 737 -3.41 25.14 -32.99
C ALA A 737 -4.55 25.65 -32.09
N ALA A 738 -4.26 26.54 -31.16
CA ALA A 738 -5.22 27.00 -30.14
C ALA A 738 -6.50 27.58 -30.75
N ASP A 739 -6.37 28.35 -31.82
CA ASP A 739 -7.55 28.95 -32.53
C ASP A 739 -8.49 27.88 -33.07
N LYS A 740 -7.95 26.72 -33.52
CA LYS A 740 -8.78 25.61 -34.00
C LYS A 740 -9.43 24.85 -32.85
N GLN A 741 -8.71 24.68 -31.72
CA GLN A 741 -9.30 24.09 -30.51
C GLN A 741 -10.45 24.95 -29.99
N ASP A 742 -10.22 26.26 -29.85
CA ASP A 742 -11.21 27.22 -29.36
C ASP A 742 -12.45 27.25 -30.28
N ALA A 743 -12.26 27.24 -31.60
CA ALA A 743 -13.36 27.19 -32.55
C ALA A 743 -14.20 25.91 -32.47
N ALA A 744 -13.56 24.75 -32.35
CA ALA A 744 -14.23 23.45 -32.20
C ALA A 744 -15.03 23.38 -30.88
N ILE A 745 -14.44 23.86 -29.77
CA ILE A 745 -15.10 23.90 -28.47
C ILE A 745 -16.27 24.86 -28.46
N LEU A 746 -16.11 26.05 -29.04
CA LEU A 746 -17.19 27.04 -29.12
C LEU A 746 -18.32 26.55 -30.01
N GLY A 747 -18.01 25.98 -31.19
CA GLY A 747 -18.97 25.36 -32.07
C GLY A 747 -19.78 24.25 -31.42
N PHE A 748 -19.12 23.44 -30.58
CA PHE A 748 -19.80 22.38 -29.80
C PHE A 748 -20.71 22.96 -28.71
N LYS A 749 -20.27 23.99 -27.97
CA LYS A 749 -21.10 24.69 -26.97
C LYS A 749 -22.32 25.36 -27.60
N ASN A 750 -22.18 25.94 -28.79
CA ASN A 750 -23.25 26.60 -29.50
C ASN A 750 -24.22 25.63 -30.22
N GLY A 751 -23.83 24.36 -30.38
CA GLY A 751 -24.60 23.37 -31.13
C GLY A 751 -24.35 23.42 -32.65
N GLU A 752 -23.24 24.03 -33.07
CA GLU A 752 -22.75 24.04 -34.46
C GLU A 752 -21.96 22.78 -34.76
N VAL A 753 -21.49 22.07 -33.74
CA VAL A 753 -20.83 20.77 -33.79
C VAL A 753 -21.64 19.81 -32.93
N ASP A 754 -21.91 18.60 -33.43
CA ASP A 754 -22.74 17.60 -32.77
C ASP A 754 -21.89 16.58 -32.00
N VAL A 755 -20.71 16.23 -32.55
CA VAL A 755 -19.79 15.26 -31.97
C VAL A 755 -18.40 15.88 -31.83
N LEU A 756 -17.84 15.80 -30.62
CA LEU A 756 -16.47 16.24 -30.32
C LEU A 756 -15.59 15.03 -30.01
N VAL A 757 -14.69 14.67 -30.94
CA VAL A 757 -13.70 13.61 -30.74
C VAL A 757 -12.45 14.24 -30.14
N ALA A 758 -12.07 13.80 -28.95
CA ALA A 758 -11.01 14.46 -28.19
C ALA A 758 -10.04 13.50 -27.47
N SER A 759 -8.85 14.00 -27.19
CA SER A 759 -7.92 13.34 -26.27
C SER A 759 -8.24 13.72 -24.82
N SER A 760 -7.37 13.32 -23.86
CA SER A 760 -7.47 13.71 -22.44
C SER A 760 -7.55 15.23 -22.19
N VAL A 761 -7.29 16.08 -23.20
CA VAL A 761 -7.47 17.55 -23.11
C VAL A 761 -8.89 17.94 -22.66
N VAL A 762 -9.91 17.12 -22.96
CA VAL A 762 -11.30 17.33 -22.48
C VAL A 762 -11.40 17.22 -20.95
N GLU A 763 -10.47 16.56 -20.29
CA GLU A 763 -10.40 16.53 -18.81
C GLU A 763 -10.31 17.94 -18.22
N VAL A 764 -9.78 18.90 -19.00
CA VAL A 764 -9.54 20.28 -18.54
C VAL A 764 -10.41 21.27 -19.34
N GLY A 765 -11.43 21.81 -18.70
CA GLY A 765 -12.09 23.03 -19.14
C GLY A 765 -13.20 22.95 -20.20
N VAL A 766 -13.46 21.81 -20.84
CA VAL A 766 -14.55 21.70 -21.83
C VAL A 766 -15.81 21.18 -21.17
N SER A 767 -16.80 22.01 -20.98
CA SER A 767 -18.14 21.58 -20.55
C SER A 767 -19.24 22.10 -21.48
N CYS A 768 -20.21 21.25 -21.75
CA CYS A 768 -21.38 21.62 -22.56
C CYS A 768 -22.66 21.11 -21.89
N ALA A 769 -23.56 22.02 -21.52
CA ALA A 769 -24.83 21.67 -20.89
C ALA A 769 -25.75 20.81 -21.77
N LYS A 770 -25.58 20.90 -23.11
CA LYS A 770 -26.32 20.09 -24.09
C LYS A 770 -25.73 18.69 -24.33
N ALA A 771 -24.52 18.41 -23.84
CA ALA A 771 -23.92 17.13 -24.08
C ALA A 771 -24.50 16.08 -23.11
N THR A 772 -25.13 15.03 -23.66
CA THR A 772 -25.81 13.98 -22.91
C THR A 772 -25.15 12.61 -23.06
N ARG A 773 -24.25 12.44 -24.01
CA ARG A 773 -23.54 11.19 -24.25
C ARG A 773 -22.02 11.38 -24.20
N MET A 774 -21.38 10.42 -23.57
CA MET A 774 -19.91 10.31 -23.50
C MET A 774 -19.52 8.88 -23.86
N VAL A 775 -18.61 8.72 -24.80
CA VAL A 775 -18.00 7.43 -25.15
C VAL A 775 -16.51 7.52 -24.87
N ILE A 776 -16.00 6.74 -23.95
CA ILE A 776 -14.57 6.70 -23.61
C ILE A 776 -14.01 5.40 -24.19
N LEU A 777 -13.22 5.53 -25.26
CA LEU A 777 -12.60 4.41 -25.95
C LEU A 777 -11.34 3.98 -25.20
N ASP A 778 -11.12 2.66 -25.12
CA ASP A 778 -10.03 2.04 -24.39
C ASP A 778 -9.84 2.62 -22.99
N ALA A 779 -10.96 2.73 -22.26
CA ALA A 779 -11.07 3.39 -20.95
C ALA A 779 -10.09 2.84 -19.91
N SER A 780 -9.60 1.61 -20.08
CA SER A 780 -8.60 1.00 -19.19
C SER A 780 -7.24 1.70 -19.17
N HIS A 781 -6.96 2.56 -20.17
CA HIS A 781 -5.73 3.36 -20.22
C HIS A 781 -5.80 4.63 -19.36
N PHE A 782 -6.98 5.02 -18.93
CA PHE A 782 -7.16 6.18 -18.05
C PHE A 782 -7.13 5.79 -16.57
N GLY A 783 -6.66 6.71 -15.73
CA GLY A 783 -6.80 6.60 -14.29
C GLY A 783 -8.26 6.76 -13.84
N LEU A 784 -8.60 6.26 -12.65
CA LEU A 784 -9.97 6.31 -12.15
C LEU A 784 -10.43 7.77 -11.90
N ALA A 785 -9.53 8.62 -11.39
CA ALA A 785 -9.78 10.05 -11.21
C ALA A 785 -10.04 10.76 -12.53
N SER A 786 -9.21 10.49 -13.58
CA SER A 786 -9.41 11.05 -14.91
C SER A 786 -10.74 10.59 -15.52
N LEU A 787 -11.09 9.30 -15.41
CA LEU A 787 -12.39 8.80 -15.88
C LEU A 787 -13.56 9.51 -15.21
N HIS A 788 -13.46 9.74 -13.89
CA HIS A 788 -14.47 10.48 -13.14
C HIS A 788 -14.58 11.94 -13.60
N GLN A 789 -13.48 12.64 -13.77
CA GLN A 789 -13.44 14.02 -14.26
C GLN A 789 -13.99 14.14 -15.70
N ILE A 790 -13.61 13.21 -16.58
CA ILE A 790 -14.11 13.14 -17.96
C ILE A 790 -15.63 12.89 -17.93
N ARG A 791 -16.11 11.88 -17.18
CA ARG A 791 -17.55 11.61 -17.02
C ARG A 791 -18.32 12.85 -16.54
N GLY A 792 -17.75 13.61 -15.61
CA GLY A 792 -18.35 14.84 -15.08
C GLY A 792 -18.48 16.00 -16.08
N ARG A 793 -18.00 15.84 -17.33
CA ARG A 793 -18.20 16.84 -18.41
C ARG A 793 -19.58 16.79 -19.04
N ILE A 794 -20.33 15.72 -18.84
CA ILE A 794 -21.75 15.59 -19.18
C ILE A 794 -22.61 15.66 -17.90
N GLY A 795 -23.95 15.62 -18.05
CA GLY A 795 -24.87 15.63 -16.91
C GLY A 795 -24.89 16.96 -16.14
N ARG A 796 -24.64 18.09 -16.81
CA ARG A 796 -24.68 19.44 -16.23
C ARG A 796 -26.00 20.18 -16.49
N SER A 797 -27.01 19.44 -16.88
CA SER A 797 -28.38 19.89 -17.08
C SER A 797 -29.36 18.87 -16.48
N SER A 798 -30.64 19.15 -16.56
CA SER A 798 -31.72 18.23 -16.17
C SER A 798 -31.94 17.08 -17.16
N LEU A 799 -31.13 17.00 -18.24
CA LEU A 799 -31.25 15.96 -19.26
C LEU A 799 -30.63 14.66 -18.83
N PRO A 800 -31.28 13.50 -19.07
CA PRO A 800 -30.68 12.20 -18.77
C PRO A 800 -29.38 11.97 -19.56
N SER A 801 -28.32 11.66 -18.87
CA SER A 801 -26.99 11.53 -19.46
C SER A 801 -26.42 10.13 -19.29
N LYS A 802 -25.62 9.68 -20.25
CA LYS A 802 -25.01 8.35 -20.24
C LYS A 802 -23.55 8.37 -20.66
N CYS A 803 -22.73 7.58 -19.93
CA CYS A 803 -21.32 7.38 -20.21
C CYS A 803 -21.08 5.91 -20.61
N TRP A 804 -20.52 5.70 -21.78
CA TRP A 804 -20.08 4.41 -22.28
C TRP A 804 -18.59 4.25 -22.04
N LEU A 805 -18.19 3.26 -21.22
CA LEU A 805 -16.80 2.87 -21.04
C LEU A 805 -16.52 1.68 -21.96
N VAL A 806 -15.70 1.88 -22.97
CA VAL A 806 -15.30 0.81 -23.90
C VAL A 806 -13.90 0.35 -23.50
N ALA A 807 -13.78 -0.86 -22.98
CA ALA A 807 -12.49 -1.40 -22.60
C ALA A 807 -12.49 -2.92 -22.51
N MET A 808 -11.49 -3.56 -23.09
CA MET A 808 -11.13 -4.93 -22.81
C MET A 808 -10.07 -4.95 -21.71
N THR A 809 -10.32 -5.66 -20.63
CA THR A 809 -9.39 -5.73 -19.49
C THR A 809 -8.77 -7.12 -19.38
N PHE A 810 -7.46 -7.16 -19.09
CA PHE A 810 -6.66 -8.39 -18.97
C PHE A 810 -6.09 -8.58 -17.56
N ASN A 811 -6.39 -7.66 -16.65
CA ASN A 811 -5.93 -7.72 -15.26
C ASN A 811 -7.02 -7.26 -14.29
N ASP A 812 -6.93 -7.75 -13.04
CA ASP A 812 -7.93 -7.51 -11.99
C ASP A 812 -8.04 -6.02 -11.61
N THR A 813 -6.94 -5.27 -11.66
CA THR A 813 -6.93 -3.85 -11.30
C THR A 813 -7.72 -3.02 -12.30
N ALA A 814 -7.55 -3.26 -13.62
CA ALA A 814 -8.32 -2.59 -14.65
C ALA A 814 -9.81 -2.99 -14.59
N THR A 815 -10.09 -4.28 -14.35
CA THR A 815 -11.46 -4.79 -14.16
C THR A 815 -12.16 -4.09 -13.00
N ARG A 816 -11.50 -4.00 -11.83
CA ARG A 816 -12.06 -3.30 -10.65
C ARG A 816 -12.30 -1.81 -10.93
N ARG A 817 -11.41 -1.13 -11.67
CA ARG A 817 -11.62 0.29 -12.05
C ARG A 817 -12.86 0.48 -12.91
N MET A 818 -13.04 -0.36 -13.95
CA MET A 818 -14.22 -0.27 -14.83
C MET A 818 -15.51 -0.55 -14.04
N GLN A 819 -15.47 -1.56 -13.18
CA GLN A 819 -16.63 -1.90 -12.34
C GLN A 819 -16.96 -0.76 -11.36
N ALA A 820 -15.98 -0.20 -10.67
CA ALA A 820 -16.17 0.92 -9.75
C ALA A 820 -16.82 2.13 -10.43
N MET A 821 -16.44 2.44 -11.68
CA MET A 821 -17.05 3.53 -12.45
C MET A 821 -18.52 3.27 -12.79
N CYS A 822 -18.92 1.99 -12.95
CA CYS A 822 -20.31 1.61 -13.20
C CYS A 822 -21.14 1.61 -11.91
N ASP A 823 -20.57 1.18 -10.80
CA ASP A 823 -21.27 0.95 -9.55
C ASP A 823 -21.58 2.25 -8.80
N THR A 824 -20.76 3.31 -8.96
CA THR A 824 -20.95 4.55 -8.23
C THR A 824 -20.71 5.82 -9.05
N MET A 825 -21.46 6.85 -8.67
CA MET A 825 -21.26 8.24 -9.10
C MET A 825 -20.43 9.03 -8.08
N ASP A 826 -20.32 8.53 -6.86
CA ASP A 826 -19.66 9.23 -5.76
C ASP A 826 -18.15 9.34 -5.97
N GLY A 827 -17.68 10.57 -6.18
CA GLY A 827 -16.26 10.89 -6.37
C GLY A 827 -15.39 10.51 -5.16
N TRP A 828 -15.93 10.51 -3.94
CA TRP A 828 -15.22 10.12 -2.72
C TRP A 828 -14.89 8.62 -2.72
N THR A 829 -15.86 7.78 -3.06
CA THR A 829 -15.69 6.33 -3.16
C THR A 829 -14.71 5.98 -4.29
N LEU A 830 -14.82 6.66 -5.43
CA LEU A 830 -13.90 6.46 -6.55
C LEU A 830 -12.48 6.90 -6.20
N SER A 831 -12.31 8.03 -5.53
CA SER A 831 -11.00 8.52 -5.09
C SER A 831 -10.34 7.58 -4.09
N LYS A 832 -11.06 7.09 -3.08
CA LYS A 832 -10.56 6.06 -2.16
C LYS A 832 -10.11 4.79 -2.89
N THR A 833 -10.86 4.38 -3.90
CA THR A 833 -10.53 3.20 -4.72
C THR A 833 -9.29 3.45 -5.59
N ASP A 834 -9.14 4.64 -6.18
CA ASP A 834 -7.96 5.01 -6.97
C ASP A 834 -6.69 5.05 -6.12
N LEU A 835 -6.77 5.66 -4.94
CA LEU A 835 -5.67 5.73 -3.98
C LEU A 835 -5.20 4.34 -3.53
N ARG A 836 -6.13 3.43 -3.22
CA ARG A 836 -5.79 2.03 -2.89
C ARG A 836 -5.11 1.30 -4.05
N ASN A 837 -5.45 1.62 -5.29
CA ASN A 837 -4.90 0.97 -6.47
C ASN A 837 -3.54 1.53 -6.92
N ARG A 838 -3.28 2.82 -6.72
CA ARG A 838 -2.05 3.52 -7.16
C ARG A 838 -1.00 3.64 -6.07
N GLY A 839 -1.39 3.60 -4.78
CA GLY A 839 -0.58 4.10 -3.68
C GLY A 839 -0.53 5.64 -3.66
N THR A 840 0.16 6.19 -2.66
CA THR A 840 0.16 7.65 -2.39
C THR A 840 1.03 8.49 -3.33
N GLY A 841 1.77 7.88 -4.28
CA GLY A 841 2.66 8.62 -5.18
C GLY A 841 3.90 9.18 -4.48
N SER A 842 4.61 10.12 -5.14
CA SER A 842 5.77 10.80 -4.55
C SER A 842 5.31 11.99 -3.71
N LEU A 843 5.74 12.02 -2.44
CA LEU A 843 5.43 13.08 -1.48
C LEU A 843 6.41 14.28 -1.60
N PHE A 844 7.64 14.03 -2.00
CA PHE A 844 8.73 15.02 -2.02
C PHE A 844 9.12 15.53 -3.42
N GLY A 845 8.29 15.33 -4.43
CA GLY A 845 8.44 15.95 -5.77
C GLY A 845 9.70 15.60 -6.59
N SER A 846 10.66 14.87 -6.02
CA SER A 846 11.98 14.68 -6.63
C SER A 846 12.09 13.51 -7.62
N ARG A 847 11.06 12.67 -7.76
CA ARG A 847 11.12 11.47 -8.61
C ARG A 847 9.86 11.24 -9.45
N GLN A 848 9.98 11.38 -10.76
CA GLN A 848 8.92 11.05 -11.75
C GLN A 848 8.59 9.55 -11.89
N SER A 849 9.02 8.67 -10.97
CA SER A 849 9.00 7.22 -11.17
C SER A 849 7.76 6.48 -10.68
N GLY A 850 6.72 7.15 -10.20
CA GLY A 850 5.43 6.52 -9.82
C GLY A 850 5.51 5.52 -8.66
N LYS A 851 6.58 5.54 -7.86
CA LYS A 851 6.71 4.76 -6.62
C LYS A 851 6.36 5.67 -5.43
N SER A 852 5.67 5.12 -4.43
CA SER A 852 5.48 5.79 -3.14
C SER A 852 6.82 6.05 -2.47
N ASP A 853 6.99 7.22 -1.86
CA ASP A 853 8.14 7.53 -1.01
C ASP A 853 8.04 6.82 0.34
N LEU A 854 6.84 6.32 0.70
CA LEU A 854 6.58 5.53 1.89
C LEU A 854 6.83 4.05 1.62
N MET A 855 7.52 3.41 2.54
CA MET A 855 7.89 2.00 2.45
C MET A 855 6.89 1.10 3.18
N PHE A 856 6.47 1.48 4.37
CA PHE A 856 5.61 0.70 5.27
C PHE A 856 4.20 1.27 5.37
N ALA A 857 4.07 2.57 5.51
CA ALA A 857 2.78 3.23 5.70
C ALA A 857 2.00 3.37 4.38
N ASP A 858 0.68 3.23 4.48
CA ASP A 858 -0.28 3.63 3.46
C ASP A 858 -1.22 4.67 4.06
N LEU A 859 -1.12 5.94 3.60
CA LEU A 859 -1.88 7.07 4.17
C LEU A 859 -3.41 6.90 4.10
N VAL A 860 -3.90 5.93 3.31
CA VAL A 860 -5.34 5.63 3.19
C VAL A 860 -5.77 4.59 4.22
N SER A 861 -5.09 3.43 4.25
CA SER A 861 -5.43 2.34 5.18
C SER A 861 -5.02 2.67 6.61
N ASP A 862 -3.91 3.40 6.79
CA ASP A 862 -3.33 3.75 8.08
C ASP A 862 -3.74 5.16 8.54
N SER A 863 -4.74 5.76 7.92
CA SER A 863 -5.21 7.14 8.20
C SER A 863 -5.56 7.40 9.67
N LYS A 864 -5.92 6.37 10.43
CA LYS A 864 -6.17 6.46 11.88
C LYS A 864 -4.94 6.87 12.69
N TRP A 865 -3.74 6.63 12.15
CA TRP A 865 -2.46 6.91 12.82
C TRP A 865 -1.92 8.31 12.52
N ILE A 866 -2.48 9.05 11.55
CA ILE A 866 -1.91 10.34 11.10
C ILE A 866 -1.93 11.37 12.24
N GLU A 867 -3.03 11.51 12.95
CA GLU A 867 -3.13 12.49 14.04
C GLU A 867 -2.23 12.10 15.23
N PRO A 868 -2.27 10.87 15.77
CA PRO A 868 -1.31 10.44 16.80
C PRO A 868 0.15 10.60 16.39
N ALA A 869 0.49 10.29 15.13
CA ALA A 869 1.84 10.47 14.61
C ALA A 869 2.23 11.95 14.51
N ARG A 870 1.29 12.84 14.18
CA ARG A 870 1.51 14.29 14.14
C ARG A 870 1.78 14.87 15.54
N GLU A 871 0.95 14.50 16.50
CA GLU A 871 1.16 14.91 17.90
C GLU A 871 2.53 14.45 18.41
N THR A 872 2.90 13.20 18.08
CA THR A 872 4.22 12.65 18.39
C THR A 872 5.34 13.45 17.73
N ALA A 873 5.22 13.77 16.43
CA ALA A 873 6.21 14.53 15.67
C ALA A 873 6.41 15.96 16.24
N ILE A 874 5.32 16.65 16.56
CA ILE A 874 5.36 17.99 17.20
C ILE A 874 6.02 17.89 18.58
N GLY A 875 5.64 16.87 19.36
CA GLY A 875 6.24 16.64 20.69
C GLY A 875 7.74 16.38 20.60
N LEU A 876 8.20 15.62 19.61
CA LEU A 876 9.62 15.36 19.36
C LEU A 876 10.35 16.65 18.99
N LEU A 877 9.84 17.44 18.03
CA LEU A 877 10.48 18.68 17.56
C LEU A 877 10.61 19.73 18.66
N ARG A 878 9.66 19.80 19.59
CA ARG A 878 9.70 20.68 20.76
C ARG A 878 10.55 20.13 21.90
N GLY A 879 10.90 18.84 21.87
CA GLY A 879 11.68 18.17 22.89
C GLY A 879 13.20 18.24 22.67
N PRO A 880 13.98 17.69 23.61
CA PRO A 880 15.44 17.65 23.49
C PRO A 880 15.94 16.81 22.31
N ASP A 881 15.14 15.85 21.85
CA ASP A 881 15.48 14.89 20.78
C ASP A 881 15.11 15.41 19.38
N GLY A 882 14.61 16.65 19.27
CA GLY A 882 14.06 17.21 18.04
C GLY A 882 15.06 17.29 16.88
N VAL A 883 16.30 17.67 17.17
CA VAL A 883 17.35 17.75 16.15
C VAL A 883 17.69 16.35 15.63
N GLU A 884 17.86 15.38 16.53
CA GLU A 884 18.16 13.98 16.17
C GLU A 884 17.02 13.36 15.38
N ALA A 885 15.78 13.54 15.82
CA ALA A 885 14.59 13.04 15.12
C ALA A 885 14.48 13.60 13.70
N LEU A 886 14.79 14.90 13.52
CA LEU A 886 14.78 15.54 12.19
C LEU A 886 15.91 15.01 11.30
N GLU A 887 17.09 14.82 11.84
CA GLU A 887 18.21 14.24 11.08
C GLU A 887 17.91 12.79 10.67
N ASP A 888 17.34 11.99 11.56
CA ASP A 888 16.92 10.61 11.27
C ASP A 888 15.85 10.56 10.17
N ALA A 889 14.86 11.42 10.24
CA ALA A 889 13.80 11.53 9.25
C ALA A 889 14.35 11.95 7.88
N ARG A 890 15.23 12.95 7.83
CA ARG A 890 15.90 13.36 6.59
C ARG A 890 16.75 12.26 5.97
N ARG A 891 17.50 11.52 6.79
CA ARG A 891 18.29 10.37 6.35
C ARG A 891 17.39 9.25 5.82
N TYR A 892 16.26 9.00 6.47
CA TYR A 892 15.30 7.96 6.07
C TYR A 892 14.75 8.25 4.66
N PHE A 893 14.28 9.48 4.43
CA PHE A 893 13.74 9.90 3.13
C PHE A 893 14.80 10.35 2.12
N ARG A 894 16.09 10.32 2.48
CA ARG A 894 17.23 10.74 1.63
C ARG A 894 17.09 12.17 1.11
N LEU A 895 16.67 13.08 1.97
CA LEU A 895 16.47 14.50 1.64
C LEU A 895 17.79 15.26 1.80
N GLU A 896 18.19 16.02 0.76
CA GLU A 896 19.32 16.96 0.82
C GLU A 896 18.88 18.30 1.45
N ASP A 897 19.83 19.05 1.99
CA ASP A 897 19.56 20.39 2.54
C ASP A 897 18.93 21.28 1.47
N GLY A 898 17.73 21.82 1.76
CA GLY A 898 16.93 22.64 0.85
C GLY A 898 15.87 21.89 0.01
N GLN A 899 15.79 20.55 0.07
CA GLN A 899 14.80 19.77 -0.68
C GLN A 899 13.46 19.51 0.06
N LEU A 900 13.24 20.15 1.20
CA LEU A 900 11.99 20.03 1.98
C LEU A 900 10.79 20.79 1.38
N THR A 901 10.77 21.02 0.07
CA THR A 901 9.53 21.47 -0.59
C THR A 901 8.62 20.26 -0.81
N LEU A 902 7.55 20.20 -0.03
CA LEU A 902 6.44 19.27 -0.24
C LEU A 902 5.90 19.44 -1.67
N ALA A 903 5.74 18.30 -2.34
CA ALA A 903 5.28 18.27 -3.75
C ALA A 903 3.87 18.81 -3.93
#